data_71fe87ea04b719a31a26a02a6e679711
#
_entry.id   71fe87ea04b719a31a26a02a6e679711
#
_cell.length_a   1.000
_cell.length_b   1.000
_cell.length_c   1.000
_cell.angle_alpha   90.00
_cell.angle_beta   90.00
_cell.angle_gamma   90.00
#
_symmetry.space_group_name_H-M   'P 1'
#
loop_
_entity.id
_entity.type
_entity.pdbx_description
1 polymer ?
#
loop_
_entity_poly.entity_id
_entity_poly.type
_entity_poly.pdbx_seq_one_letter_code
_entity_poly.pdbx_strand_id
1 'polypeptide(L)'
;MQWAAPRQNLFWVGMVPALVMVAEASSAPDRFLVRNSQPEAAIVIGRDSGPFGRWVADEVQRYVRRLTGAKLPIVTAEAVPPHKNLIVLGGPTINPLATTAEQKQLVRFAGLKPDGFIVRTVDLDGRPVILVGGNDEAGTMYAAYELLERLGIVFQLTDDLIPRPKHDLAIPALDLREEPALKHRGMHCCHGVRWYMGLADFRHEIDQLAKLKMNVLQFYWGMGGPWTEFSYGGKVAEIIYPKESGYCAWAWNSGTAKSVIVGRECFPRDGYLGPPEFAKVRTRKQAYSTARDFLHEVIRYAHTRKVQVWLALGEATYVPPNLAPPTVGKPLGFGPFYCGIAIPHGDPAMLDIYEAAVRSMIETYPEADRYWVCTGSEAHIAADDPRTQTLIRDYTALRPLLPRKSPAAVDTDLADVAAADKLVRRIKARYPEAKLGAELIFRGGQLRALDTVLPKDVWLMNMVNWDGETALSDFDKIQGRETIVWPRITDDGGELNIQLNAMMYDHEKTIADTVRYGVSGVLGQLNKARGAEASAQYVAEAAWDPDIRCEPFYRRYLGRLFGPKALGPVLKAYLLLEENEKTLGWHGRRGLFGTYHHGNRMSVALRSVNYKENKPRIDRPQVEKDIRAAEEEGKFWDGRAVHVRQALELLRRARPQVLPGSLDELDYVIYKTQNFATVLDELCAAHEANAAFDRAVLALNAGETAEVGKQLRQTKTALEQANRLVREAARQMIPFCNIPTERHILYLFNDAIPSHEAAQAYLAEVMAFRKESGR
;
A
#
# COMPACT_ATOMS: atom_id res chain seq x y z
N MET A 1 -45.34 -35.19 -21.10
CA MET A 1 -44.44 -35.92 -22.00
C MET A 1 -43.06 -35.95 -21.33
N GLN A 2 -42.58 -37.11 -21.16
CA GLN A 2 -41.48 -37.69 -20.41
C GLN A 2 -40.28 -36.80 -20.07
N TRP A 3 -40.04 -36.70 -18.78
CA TRP A 3 -38.81 -36.21 -18.17
C TRP A 3 -37.76 -37.34 -18.15
N ALA A 4 -36.60 -37.11 -18.71
CA ALA A 4 -35.45 -38.02 -18.59
C ALA A 4 -34.51 -37.47 -17.52
N ALA A 5 -34.27 -38.26 -16.48
CA ALA A 5 -33.31 -37.98 -15.41
C ALA A 5 -31.87 -38.20 -15.90
N PRO A 6 -30.89 -37.42 -15.43
CA PRO A 6 -29.49 -37.71 -15.71
C PRO A 6 -28.94 -38.76 -14.74
N ARG A 7 -28.18 -39.68 -15.33
CA ARG A 7 -27.48 -40.79 -14.65
C ARG A 7 -26.40 -40.24 -13.70
N GLN A 8 -26.47 -40.70 -12.46
CA GLN A 8 -25.39 -40.55 -11.47
C GLN A 8 -24.21 -41.46 -11.87
N ASN A 9 -23.09 -40.85 -12.22
CA ASN A 9 -21.81 -41.54 -12.28
C ASN A 9 -21.19 -41.55 -10.88
N LEU A 10 -21.22 -42.71 -10.23
CA LEU A 10 -20.40 -42.97 -9.03
C LEU A 10 -18.92 -42.99 -9.44
N PHE A 11 -18.18 -41.96 -9.06
CA PHE A 11 -16.73 -42.03 -9.01
C PHE A 11 -16.31 -42.65 -7.68
N TRP A 12 -15.70 -43.80 -7.74
CA TRP A 12 -14.97 -44.42 -6.67
C TRP A 12 -13.77 -43.52 -6.32
N VAL A 13 -13.83 -42.88 -5.17
CA VAL A 13 -12.66 -42.21 -4.57
C VAL A 13 -11.88 -43.33 -3.86
N GLY A 14 -10.85 -43.82 -4.52
CA GLY A 14 -9.85 -44.67 -3.90
C GLY A 14 -9.09 -43.82 -2.85
N MET A 15 -9.35 -44.09 -1.57
CA MET A 15 -8.52 -43.67 -0.46
C MET A 15 -7.14 -44.34 -0.61
N VAL A 16 -6.16 -43.60 -1.12
CA VAL A 16 -4.76 -43.94 -0.96
C VAL A 16 -4.32 -43.48 0.42
N PRO A 17 -3.95 -44.33 1.35
CA PRO A 17 -3.37 -43.90 2.61
C PRO A 17 -2.04 -43.21 2.29
N ALA A 18 -1.93 -41.93 2.61
CA ALA A 18 -0.66 -41.25 2.62
C ALA A 18 0.22 -41.92 3.69
N LEU A 19 1.07 -42.82 3.26
CA LEU A 19 2.19 -43.28 4.07
C LEU A 19 3.06 -42.05 4.32
N VAL A 20 2.94 -41.47 5.50
CA VAL A 20 3.97 -40.59 6.04
C VAL A 20 5.18 -41.45 6.26
N MET A 21 6.02 -41.54 5.24
CA MET A 21 7.39 -42.01 5.47
C MET A 21 8.07 -40.98 6.37
N VAL A 22 8.13 -41.27 7.64
CA VAL A 22 9.16 -40.73 8.52
C VAL A 22 10.47 -41.29 7.95
N ALA A 23 11.10 -40.49 7.08
CA ALA A 23 12.47 -40.80 6.65
C ALA A 23 13.33 -40.77 7.92
N GLU A 24 13.74 -41.93 8.41
CA GLU A 24 14.82 -42.03 9.35
C GLU A 24 15.97 -41.20 8.80
N ALA A 25 16.44 -40.27 9.57
CA ALA A 25 17.57 -39.41 9.24
C ALA A 25 18.81 -40.35 9.13
N SER A 26 19.08 -40.80 7.92
CA SER A 26 20.38 -41.29 7.56
C SER A 26 21.39 -40.21 7.96
N SER A 27 22.35 -40.53 8.77
CA SER A 27 23.45 -39.66 9.18
C SER A 27 24.28 -39.30 7.96
N ALA A 28 23.80 -38.33 7.19
CA ALA A 28 24.62 -37.68 6.19
C ALA A 28 25.80 -37.01 6.90
N PRO A 29 27.02 -37.03 6.34
CA PRO A 29 28.19 -36.43 6.97
C PRO A 29 27.87 -34.97 7.33
N ASP A 30 28.34 -34.54 8.52
CA ASP A 30 28.15 -33.23 9.13
C ASP A 30 28.50 -32.09 8.17
N ARG A 31 27.51 -31.66 7.37
CA ARG A 31 27.66 -30.60 6.36
C ARG A 31 27.12 -29.31 6.97
N PHE A 32 28.02 -28.42 7.44
CA PHE A 32 27.68 -27.16 8.07
C PHE A 32 28.22 -25.98 7.28
N LEU A 33 27.44 -24.88 7.27
CA LEU A 33 27.95 -23.57 6.91
C LEU A 33 28.63 -22.90 8.12
N VAL A 34 28.07 -23.13 9.32
CA VAL A 34 28.60 -22.67 10.60
C VAL A 34 28.40 -23.77 11.64
N ARG A 35 29.43 -24.03 12.45
CA ARG A 35 29.38 -25.00 13.56
C ARG A 35 29.97 -24.36 14.81
N ASN A 36 29.26 -24.41 15.95
CA ASN A 36 29.66 -23.78 17.20
C ASN A 36 30.02 -22.29 17.01
N SER A 37 29.23 -21.57 16.22
CA SER A 37 29.50 -20.16 15.84
C SER A 37 30.85 -19.93 15.13
N GLN A 38 31.48 -20.99 14.58
CA GLN A 38 32.69 -20.91 13.76
C GLN A 38 32.38 -21.16 12.28
N PRO A 39 33.03 -20.46 11.34
CA PRO A 39 32.78 -20.60 9.91
C PRO A 39 33.32 -21.92 9.39
N GLU A 40 32.46 -22.79 8.84
CA GLU A 40 32.77 -24.03 8.14
C GLU A 40 32.64 -23.94 6.60
N ALA A 41 32.18 -22.80 6.12
CA ALA A 41 32.04 -22.50 4.70
C ALA A 41 32.75 -21.20 4.29
N ALA A 42 32.97 -21.03 2.98
CA ALA A 42 33.42 -19.81 2.35
C ALA A 42 32.39 -19.37 1.30
N ILE A 43 32.23 -18.08 1.15
CA ILE A 43 31.47 -17.43 0.06
C ILE A 43 32.45 -17.23 -1.10
N VAL A 44 32.12 -17.78 -2.27
CA VAL A 44 32.97 -17.72 -3.45
C VAL A 44 32.33 -16.82 -4.51
N ILE A 45 33.04 -15.78 -4.91
CA ILE A 45 32.68 -14.91 -6.02
C ILE A 45 33.62 -15.14 -7.20
N GLY A 46 33.17 -14.85 -8.41
CA GLY A 46 34.03 -14.77 -9.58
C GLY A 46 34.95 -13.55 -9.49
N ARG A 47 36.10 -13.59 -10.16
CA ARG A 47 37.04 -12.48 -10.23
C ARG A 47 36.36 -11.24 -10.83
N ASP A 48 35.49 -11.45 -11.82
CA ASP A 48 34.81 -10.41 -12.59
C ASP A 48 33.44 -10.04 -12.05
N SER A 49 33.14 -10.42 -10.79
CA SER A 49 31.83 -10.11 -10.13
C SER A 49 31.56 -8.62 -9.92
N GLY A 50 32.58 -7.77 -10.04
CA GLY A 50 32.47 -6.35 -9.88
C GLY A 50 32.01 -5.87 -8.48
N PRO A 51 31.73 -4.58 -8.34
CA PRO A 51 31.27 -4.02 -7.05
C PRO A 51 29.91 -4.57 -6.61
N PHE A 52 29.01 -4.85 -7.57
CA PHE A 52 27.68 -5.39 -7.27
C PHE A 52 27.74 -6.82 -6.72
N GLY A 53 28.46 -7.72 -7.39
CA GLY A 53 28.62 -9.09 -6.89
C GLY A 53 29.35 -9.16 -5.56
N ARG A 54 30.30 -8.25 -5.31
CA ARG A 54 30.93 -8.09 -3.99
C ARG A 54 29.93 -7.67 -2.94
N TRP A 55 29.08 -6.69 -3.23
CA TRP A 55 28.03 -6.27 -2.32
C TRP A 55 27.04 -7.40 -2.01
N VAL A 56 26.62 -8.21 -3.00
CA VAL A 56 25.78 -9.41 -2.76
C VAL A 56 26.45 -10.37 -1.80
N ALA A 57 27.77 -10.59 -1.96
CA ALA A 57 28.52 -11.46 -1.05
C ALA A 57 28.60 -10.91 0.38
N ASP A 58 28.78 -9.58 0.50
CA ASP A 58 28.78 -8.88 1.79
C ASP A 58 27.41 -8.99 2.48
N GLU A 59 26.29 -8.95 1.71
CA GLU A 59 24.94 -9.19 2.23
C GLU A 59 24.80 -10.60 2.80
N VAL A 60 25.19 -11.63 2.04
CA VAL A 60 25.16 -13.03 2.53
C VAL A 60 26.00 -13.17 3.80
N GLN A 61 27.22 -12.62 3.81
CA GLN A 61 28.09 -12.63 4.99
C GLN A 61 27.45 -11.93 6.19
N ARG A 62 26.85 -10.76 5.97
CA ARG A 62 26.20 -9.94 6.99
C ARG A 62 25.05 -10.69 7.66
N TYR A 63 24.18 -11.31 6.87
CA TYR A 63 23.01 -12.03 7.41
C TYR A 63 23.39 -13.34 8.08
N VAL A 64 24.33 -14.11 7.52
CA VAL A 64 24.85 -15.31 8.20
C VAL A 64 25.46 -14.93 9.55
N ARG A 65 26.20 -13.81 9.62
CA ARG A 65 26.73 -13.30 10.88
C ARG A 65 25.64 -12.87 11.87
N ARG A 66 24.62 -12.19 11.39
CA ARG A 66 23.45 -11.82 12.25
C ARG A 66 22.74 -13.06 12.80
N LEU A 67 22.63 -14.12 11.98
CA LEU A 67 21.94 -15.36 12.33
C LEU A 67 22.75 -16.22 13.32
N THR A 68 24.10 -16.26 13.19
CA THR A 68 24.94 -17.25 13.85
C THR A 68 26.09 -16.68 14.70
N GLY A 69 26.42 -15.42 14.52
CA GLY A 69 27.63 -14.79 15.06
C GLY A 69 28.89 -15.02 14.19
N ALA A 70 28.90 -16.02 13.31
CA ALA A 70 30.06 -16.38 12.49
C ALA A 70 30.21 -15.49 11.25
N LYS A 71 31.44 -15.11 10.93
CA LYS A 71 31.78 -14.36 9.71
C LYS A 71 32.41 -15.30 8.70
N LEU A 72 31.66 -15.69 7.66
CA LEU A 72 32.17 -16.50 6.55
C LEU A 72 33.21 -15.71 5.73
N PRO A 73 34.37 -16.27 5.37
CA PRO A 73 35.30 -15.61 4.46
C PRO A 73 34.69 -15.46 3.06
N ILE A 74 34.97 -14.35 2.40
CA ILE A 74 34.66 -14.11 0.98
C ILE A 74 35.95 -14.23 0.20
N VAL A 75 35.98 -15.14 -0.78
CA VAL A 75 37.16 -15.49 -1.58
C VAL A 75 36.81 -15.55 -3.06
N THR A 76 37.79 -15.49 -3.93
CA THR A 76 37.63 -15.80 -5.36
C THR A 76 37.76 -17.31 -5.61
N ALA A 77 37.32 -17.74 -6.80
CA ALA A 77 37.40 -19.17 -7.19
C ALA A 77 38.82 -19.79 -7.14
N GLU A 78 39.85 -18.95 -7.36
CA GLU A 78 41.26 -19.37 -7.34
C GLU A 78 41.83 -19.48 -5.91
N ALA A 79 41.16 -18.84 -4.93
CA ALA A 79 41.65 -18.78 -3.53
C ALA A 79 40.78 -19.61 -2.56
N VAL A 80 40.07 -20.59 -3.07
CA VAL A 80 39.15 -21.42 -2.28
C VAL A 80 39.92 -22.26 -1.24
N PRO A 81 39.60 -22.16 0.06
CA PRO A 81 40.21 -22.96 1.09
C PRO A 81 39.93 -24.47 0.91
N PRO A 82 40.91 -25.38 1.03
CA PRO A 82 40.76 -26.79 0.66
C PRO A 82 39.72 -27.57 1.48
N HIS A 83 39.43 -27.14 2.71
CA HIS A 83 38.55 -27.85 3.65
C HIS A 83 37.24 -27.18 3.97
N LYS A 84 36.86 -26.12 3.26
CA LYS A 84 35.60 -25.38 3.51
C LYS A 84 34.50 -25.82 2.54
N ASN A 85 33.29 -25.92 3.05
CA ASN A 85 32.08 -25.96 2.21
C ASN A 85 31.92 -24.65 1.48
N LEU A 86 31.15 -24.59 0.40
CA LEU A 86 31.11 -23.40 -0.45
C LEU A 86 29.68 -22.90 -0.64
N ILE A 87 29.56 -21.56 -0.60
CA ILE A 87 28.43 -20.82 -1.18
C ILE A 87 28.98 -20.13 -2.43
N VAL A 88 28.62 -20.60 -3.62
CA VAL A 88 29.10 -20.09 -4.90
C VAL A 88 28.11 -19.07 -5.42
N LEU A 89 28.51 -17.80 -5.47
CA LEU A 89 27.68 -16.70 -5.93
C LEU A 89 27.95 -16.33 -7.38
N GLY A 90 26.89 -16.20 -8.17
CA GLY A 90 26.91 -15.87 -9.60
C GLY A 90 26.68 -17.05 -10.52
N GLY A 91 26.18 -16.74 -11.72
CA GLY A 91 25.97 -17.70 -12.79
C GLY A 91 27.27 -18.04 -13.55
N PRO A 92 27.18 -18.91 -14.60
CA PRO A 92 28.34 -19.42 -15.33
C PRO A 92 29.21 -18.39 -16.03
N THR A 93 28.63 -17.24 -16.41
CA THR A 93 29.36 -16.16 -17.08
C THR A 93 30.28 -15.37 -16.14
N ILE A 94 30.06 -15.49 -14.82
CA ILE A 94 30.78 -14.70 -13.80
C ILE A 94 31.62 -15.59 -12.90
N ASN A 95 31.12 -16.81 -12.54
CA ASN A 95 31.78 -17.67 -11.57
C ASN A 95 32.21 -18.98 -12.20
N PRO A 96 33.55 -19.28 -12.28
CA PRO A 96 34.08 -20.52 -12.89
C PRO A 96 33.56 -21.78 -12.24
N LEU A 97 33.26 -21.78 -10.93
CA LEU A 97 32.70 -22.96 -10.25
C LEU A 97 31.26 -23.25 -10.69
N ALA A 98 30.46 -22.19 -10.97
CA ALA A 98 29.14 -22.37 -11.56
C ALA A 98 29.25 -22.91 -13.00
N THR A 99 30.22 -22.46 -13.80
CA THR A 99 30.53 -23.03 -15.12
C THR A 99 30.89 -24.53 -15.03
N THR A 100 31.76 -24.89 -14.10
CA THR A 100 32.16 -26.29 -13.88
C THR A 100 30.96 -27.15 -13.47
N ALA A 101 30.10 -26.67 -12.59
CA ALA A 101 28.90 -27.39 -12.16
C ALA A 101 27.90 -27.57 -13.33
N GLU A 102 27.76 -26.61 -14.23
CA GLU A 102 26.90 -26.73 -15.41
C GLU A 102 27.49 -27.72 -16.42
N GLN A 103 28.79 -27.67 -16.68
CA GLN A 103 29.49 -28.65 -17.55
C GLN A 103 29.33 -30.06 -17.04
N LYS A 104 29.36 -30.27 -15.72
CA LYS A 104 29.10 -31.57 -15.07
C LYS A 104 27.62 -31.93 -14.98
N GLN A 105 26.73 -31.14 -15.55
CA GLN A 105 25.27 -31.33 -15.53
C GLN A 105 24.65 -31.38 -14.11
N LEU A 106 25.32 -30.83 -13.11
CA LEU A 106 24.81 -30.74 -11.74
C LEU A 106 23.77 -29.62 -11.60
N VAL A 107 23.77 -28.65 -12.53
CA VAL A 107 22.85 -27.52 -12.59
C VAL A 107 22.67 -27.10 -14.04
N ARG A 108 21.60 -26.39 -14.33
CA ARG A 108 21.34 -25.80 -15.66
C ARG A 108 20.89 -24.33 -15.53
N PHE A 109 21.76 -23.42 -15.86
CA PHE A 109 21.44 -21.99 -15.94
C PHE A 109 20.85 -21.59 -17.31
N ALA A 110 21.21 -22.34 -18.35
CA ALA A 110 20.71 -22.06 -19.70
C ALA A 110 19.19 -22.00 -19.75
N GLY A 111 18.66 -20.95 -20.41
CA GLY A 111 17.22 -20.72 -20.58
C GLY A 111 16.51 -20.08 -19.39
N LEU A 112 17.21 -19.63 -18.35
CA LEU A 112 16.61 -18.74 -17.32
C LEU A 112 16.17 -17.43 -17.96
N LYS A 113 14.95 -16.99 -17.64
CA LYS A 113 14.44 -15.67 -17.98
C LYS A 113 15.20 -14.57 -17.22
N PRO A 114 15.12 -13.31 -17.64
CA PRO A 114 15.58 -12.17 -16.84
C PRO A 114 15.04 -12.24 -15.40
N ASP A 115 15.87 -11.85 -14.44
CA ASP A 115 15.61 -11.97 -12.99
C ASP A 115 15.57 -13.42 -12.45
N GLY A 116 15.46 -14.44 -13.31
CA GLY A 116 15.40 -15.83 -12.92
C GLY A 116 16.66 -16.31 -12.21
N PHE A 117 16.51 -17.24 -11.27
CA PHE A 117 17.61 -17.70 -10.44
C PHE A 117 17.57 -19.19 -10.09
N ILE A 118 18.70 -19.66 -9.61
CA ILE A 118 18.90 -21.03 -9.08
C ILE A 118 19.51 -20.93 -7.69
N VAL A 119 18.98 -21.74 -6.76
CA VAL A 119 19.60 -22.05 -5.47
C VAL A 119 19.61 -23.55 -5.32
N ARG A 120 20.79 -24.19 -5.50
CA ARG A 120 20.88 -25.63 -5.53
C ARG A 120 22.10 -26.17 -4.74
N THR A 121 21.85 -27.14 -3.90
CA THR A 121 22.92 -27.87 -3.17
C THR A 121 23.39 -29.06 -3.99
N VAL A 122 24.67 -29.09 -4.29
CA VAL A 122 25.32 -30.17 -5.07
C VAL A 122 26.57 -30.65 -4.38
N ASP A 123 27.06 -31.80 -4.79
CA ASP A 123 28.42 -32.26 -4.52
C ASP A 123 29.30 -31.95 -5.75
N LEU A 124 30.30 -31.09 -5.59
CA LEU A 124 31.22 -30.72 -6.63
C LEU A 124 32.61 -31.26 -6.24
N ASP A 125 32.99 -32.37 -6.86
CA ASP A 125 34.27 -33.06 -6.62
C ASP A 125 34.48 -33.49 -5.16
N GLY A 126 33.43 -34.09 -4.54
CA GLY A 126 33.44 -34.53 -3.15
C GLY A 126 33.24 -33.44 -2.12
N ARG A 127 32.93 -32.20 -2.57
CA ARG A 127 32.72 -31.04 -1.72
C ARG A 127 31.26 -30.55 -1.78
N PRO A 128 30.62 -30.35 -0.63
CA PRO A 128 29.31 -29.71 -0.56
C PRO A 128 29.37 -28.24 -1.04
N VAL A 129 28.55 -27.91 -2.02
CA VAL A 129 28.44 -26.57 -2.62
C VAL A 129 26.97 -26.17 -2.69
N ILE A 130 26.66 -24.95 -2.27
CA ILE A 130 25.40 -24.30 -2.59
C ILE A 130 25.66 -23.34 -3.76
N LEU A 131 25.09 -23.64 -4.93
CA LEU A 131 25.09 -22.77 -6.09
C LEU A 131 23.98 -21.72 -5.93
N VAL A 132 24.31 -20.46 -6.05
CA VAL A 132 23.43 -19.32 -5.80
C VAL A 132 23.64 -18.30 -6.90
N GLY A 133 22.76 -18.23 -7.89
CA GLY A 133 22.98 -17.31 -9.00
C GLY A 133 21.90 -17.30 -10.05
N GLY A 134 22.00 -16.34 -10.95
CA GLY A 134 21.17 -16.18 -12.14
C GLY A 134 22.03 -15.90 -13.36
N ASN A 135 21.38 -15.66 -14.52
CA ASN A 135 22.07 -15.25 -15.74
C ASN A 135 22.38 -13.74 -15.74
N ASP A 136 21.83 -12.98 -14.80
CA ASP A 136 22.04 -11.56 -14.61
C ASP A 136 22.32 -11.22 -13.14
N GLU A 137 22.68 -9.98 -12.89
CA GLU A 137 23.01 -9.49 -11.55
C GLU A 137 21.79 -9.51 -10.62
N ALA A 138 20.58 -9.18 -11.12
CA ALA A 138 19.35 -9.19 -10.34
C ALA A 138 19.00 -10.63 -9.92
N GLY A 139 19.02 -11.58 -10.84
CA GLY A 139 18.80 -13.01 -10.53
C GLY A 139 19.78 -13.53 -9.49
N THR A 140 21.07 -13.12 -9.55
CA THR A 140 22.07 -13.51 -8.54
C THR A 140 21.73 -12.90 -7.16
N MET A 141 21.30 -11.65 -7.10
CA MET A 141 20.86 -11.00 -5.87
C MET A 141 19.63 -11.69 -5.28
N TYR A 142 18.63 -11.99 -6.11
CA TYR A 142 17.41 -12.69 -5.67
C TYR A 142 17.72 -14.12 -5.17
N ALA A 143 18.63 -14.83 -5.85
CA ALA A 143 19.12 -16.12 -5.36
C ALA A 143 19.75 -16.03 -3.97
N ALA A 144 20.55 -14.99 -3.72
CA ALA A 144 21.17 -14.76 -2.43
C ALA A 144 20.14 -14.50 -1.32
N TYR A 145 19.14 -13.66 -1.58
CA TYR A 145 18.06 -13.43 -0.62
C TYR A 145 17.20 -14.68 -0.41
N GLU A 146 16.91 -15.46 -1.47
CA GLU A 146 16.20 -16.74 -1.33
C GLU A 146 16.98 -17.71 -0.43
N LEU A 147 18.30 -17.86 -0.63
CA LEU A 147 19.11 -18.64 0.27
C LEU A 147 18.96 -18.19 1.73
N LEU A 148 19.05 -16.89 1.99
CA LEU A 148 18.94 -16.32 3.33
C LEU A 148 17.57 -16.60 3.97
N GLU A 149 16.51 -16.55 3.20
CA GLU A 149 15.17 -16.95 3.65
C GLU A 149 15.11 -18.43 4.01
N ARG A 150 15.72 -19.31 3.20
CA ARG A 150 15.82 -20.77 3.51
C ARG A 150 16.68 -21.05 4.74
N LEU A 151 17.61 -20.18 5.06
CA LEU A 151 18.40 -20.27 6.28
C LEU A 151 17.64 -19.81 7.53
N GLY A 152 16.49 -19.11 7.38
CA GLY A 152 15.57 -18.75 8.46
C GLY A 152 15.49 -17.25 8.75
N ILE A 153 15.92 -16.40 7.84
CA ILE A 153 15.66 -14.96 7.90
C ILE A 153 14.28 -14.69 7.30
N VAL A 154 13.56 -13.73 7.84
CA VAL A 154 12.29 -13.25 7.29
C VAL A 154 12.50 -11.80 6.88
N PHE A 155 12.43 -11.53 5.59
CA PHE A 155 12.42 -10.18 5.04
C PHE A 155 11.00 -9.69 5.01
N GLN A 156 10.77 -8.49 5.52
CA GLN A 156 9.51 -7.78 5.44
C GLN A 156 9.75 -6.43 4.78
N LEU A 157 8.71 -5.73 4.40
CA LEU A 157 8.86 -4.42 3.77
C LEU A 157 9.43 -3.38 4.73
N THR A 158 9.22 -3.54 6.04
CA THR A 158 9.68 -2.58 7.05
C THR A 158 10.91 -3.01 7.81
N ASP A 159 11.25 -4.31 7.88
CA ASP A 159 12.42 -4.77 8.64
C ASP A 159 12.87 -6.19 8.23
N ASP A 160 14.03 -6.59 8.74
CA ASP A 160 14.61 -7.91 8.60
C ASP A 160 14.56 -8.64 9.95
N LEU A 161 13.81 -9.70 10.02
CA LEU A 161 13.63 -10.46 11.25
C LEU A 161 14.49 -11.71 11.27
N ILE A 162 15.05 -12.02 12.43
CA ILE A 162 15.70 -13.28 12.74
C ILE A 162 14.90 -13.95 13.87
N PRO A 163 13.84 -14.69 13.54
CA PRO A 163 12.91 -15.24 14.53
C PRO A 163 13.62 -16.18 15.51
N ARG A 164 14.65 -16.88 15.04
CA ARG A 164 15.43 -17.83 15.85
C ARG A 164 16.92 -17.78 15.51
N PRO A 165 17.77 -17.11 16.31
CA PRO A 165 19.22 -17.19 16.18
C PRO A 165 19.71 -18.62 16.31
N LYS A 166 20.82 -18.95 15.65
CA LYS A 166 21.40 -20.30 15.57
C LYS A 166 22.88 -20.26 15.89
N HIS A 167 23.40 -21.27 16.60
CA HIS A 167 24.83 -21.47 16.79
C HIS A 167 25.42 -22.37 15.71
N ASP A 168 24.61 -23.31 15.23
CA ASP A 168 24.93 -24.22 14.15
C ASP A 168 24.01 -23.95 12.96
N LEU A 169 24.58 -23.95 11.77
CA LEU A 169 23.88 -23.78 10.52
C LEU A 169 24.26 -24.86 9.54
N ALA A 170 23.43 -25.89 9.47
CA ALA A 170 23.61 -26.98 8.52
C ALA A 170 23.39 -26.49 7.07
N ILE A 171 24.04 -27.14 6.11
CA ILE A 171 23.77 -26.92 4.69
C ILE A 171 22.39 -27.50 4.36
N PRO A 172 21.44 -26.67 3.94
CA PRO A 172 20.13 -27.17 3.55
C PRO A 172 20.20 -27.93 2.21
N ALA A 173 19.38 -28.95 2.07
CA ALA A 173 19.16 -29.58 0.77
C ALA A 173 18.23 -28.72 -0.06
N LEU A 174 18.73 -28.07 -1.10
CA LEU A 174 17.98 -27.11 -1.95
C LEU A 174 18.06 -27.56 -3.41
N ASP A 175 16.93 -27.45 -4.11
CA ASP A 175 16.83 -27.64 -5.55
C ASP A 175 15.75 -26.67 -6.07
N LEU A 176 16.14 -25.40 -6.21
CA LEU A 176 15.26 -24.33 -6.61
C LEU A 176 15.70 -23.77 -7.97
N ARG A 177 14.74 -23.64 -8.87
CA ARG A 177 14.85 -22.90 -10.12
C ARG A 177 13.59 -22.07 -10.24
N GLU A 178 13.73 -20.75 -10.07
CA GLU A 178 12.63 -19.82 -10.01
C GLU A 178 12.72 -18.79 -11.13
N GLU A 179 11.58 -18.44 -11.71
CA GLU A 179 11.46 -17.44 -12.75
C GLU A 179 10.18 -16.62 -12.48
N PRO A 180 10.24 -15.28 -12.56
CA PRO A 180 9.05 -14.47 -12.27
C PRO A 180 7.95 -14.67 -13.32
N ALA A 181 6.70 -14.82 -12.86
CA ALA A 181 5.54 -14.83 -13.72
C ALA A 181 5.24 -13.43 -14.29
N LEU A 182 5.48 -12.39 -13.50
CA LEU A 182 5.31 -10.99 -13.90
C LEU A 182 6.67 -10.31 -14.05
N LYS A 183 6.88 -9.61 -15.18
CA LYS A 183 8.12 -8.91 -15.52
C LYS A 183 8.38 -7.72 -14.60
N HIS A 184 7.34 -6.92 -14.30
CA HIS A 184 7.43 -5.76 -13.43
C HIS A 184 6.72 -6.05 -12.11
N ARG A 185 7.45 -5.88 -11.02
CA ARG A 185 7.00 -6.22 -9.66
C ARG A 185 7.45 -5.11 -8.73
N GLY A 186 6.54 -4.47 -8.03
CA GLY A 186 6.97 -3.36 -7.20
C GLY A 186 5.87 -2.67 -6.44
N MET A 187 6.20 -1.45 -6.01
CA MET A 187 5.32 -0.63 -5.21
C MET A 187 5.07 0.72 -5.87
N HIS A 188 3.81 1.11 -5.82
CA HIS A 188 3.36 2.46 -6.12
C HIS A 188 3.42 3.29 -4.83
N CYS A 189 4.27 4.30 -4.80
CA CYS A 189 4.44 5.20 -3.69
C CYS A 189 3.65 6.48 -3.92
N CYS A 190 2.47 6.61 -3.30
CA CYS A 190 1.76 7.87 -3.27
C CYS A 190 2.47 8.84 -2.33
N HIS A 191 3.24 9.77 -2.89
CA HIS A 191 4.10 10.67 -2.12
C HIS A 191 3.32 11.61 -1.19
N GLY A 192 2.09 11.96 -1.55
CA GLY A 192 1.22 12.77 -0.70
C GLY A 192 1.00 12.20 0.71
N VAL A 193 1.14 10.89 0.86
CA VAL A 193 0.95 10.18 2.14
C VAL A 193 2.27 9.81 2.83
N ARG A 194 3.39 9.83 2.09
CA ARG A 194 4.72 9.44 2.58
C ARG A 194 5.68 10.61 2.74
N TRP A 195 5.14 11.78 2.85
CA TRP A 195 5.86 13.06 2.93
C TRP A 195 6.89 13.16 4.07
N TYR A 196 6.81 12.33 5.09
CA TYR A 196 7.76 12.27 6.21
C TYR A 196 9.04 11.49 5.90
N MET A 197 9.08 10.73 4.81
CA MET A 197 10.21 9.86 4.47
C MET A 197 11.42 10.68 3.98
N GLY A 198 12.54 10.52 4.68
CA GLY A 198 13.84 11.04 4.26
C GLY A 198 14.59 10.08 3.33
N LEU A 199 15.79 10.47 2.90
CA LEU A 199 16.66 9.63 2.06
C LEU A 199 16.98 8.28 2.72
N ALA A 200 17.15 8.26 4.04
CA ALA A 200 17.43 7.03 4.77
C ALA A 200 16.25 6.05 4.68
N ASP A 201 15.03 6.56 4.77
CA ASP A 201 13.81 5.74 4.68
C ASP A 201 13.63 5.18 3.27
N PHE A 202 13.85 6.00 2.23
CA PHE A 202 13.79 5.53 0.84
C PHE A 202 14.87 4.51 0.51
N ARG A 203 16.10 4.70 1.00
CA ARG A 203 17.17 3.70 0.83
C ARG A 203 16.80 2.38 1.49
N HIS A 204 16.26 2.44 2.72
CA HIS A 204 15.79 1.24 3.41
C HIS A 204 14.67 0.54 2.64
N GLU A 205 13.65 1.27 2.16
CA GLU A 205 12.56 0.70 1.37
C GLU A 205 13.06 0.06 0.06
N ILE A 206 13.97 0.71 -0.64
CA ILE A 206 14.58 0.16 -1.86
C ILE A 206 15.33 -1.15 -1.57
N ASP A 207 16.08 -1.20 -0.47
CA ASP A 207 16.74 -2.43 -0.02
C ASP A 207 15.71 -3.53 0.28
N GLN A 208 14.58 -3.21 0.94
CA GLN A 208 13.53 -4.17 1.21
C GLN A 208 12.80 -4.63 -0.06
N LEU A 209 12.53 -3.75 -1.02
CA LEU A 209 11.99 -4.14 -2.33
C LEU A 209 12.90 -5.16 -3.02
N ALA A 210 14.21 -4.93 -3.05
CA ALA A 210 15.18 -5.87 -3.61
C ALA A 210 15.17 -7.23 -2.89
N LYS A 211 15.06 -7.24 -1.55
CA LYS A 211 14.96 -8.47 -0.73
C LYS A 211 13.66 -9.23 -1.00
N LEU A 212 12.57 -8.53 -1.25
CA LEU A 212 11.28 -9.10 -1.65
C LEU A 212 11.22 -9.46 -3.15
N LYS A 213 12.36 -9.39 -3.85
CA LYS A 213 12.49 -9.70 -5.28
C LYS A 213 11.60 -8.81 -6.17
N MET A 214 11.34 -7.58 -5.73
CA MET A 214 10.68 -6.53 -6.49
C MET A 214 11.70 -5.69 -7.24
N ASN A 215 11.33 -5.17 -8.41
CA ASN A 215 12.23 -4.47 -9.32
C ASN A 215 11.73 -3.08 -9.75
N VAL A 216 10.65 -2.56 -9.17
CA VAL A 216 10.10 -1.24 -9.49
C VAL A 216 9.67 -0.48 -8.24
N LEU A 217 10.08 0.78 -8.16
CA LEU A 217 9.52 1.79 -7.26
C LEU A 217 8.91 2.90 -8.11
N GLN A 218 7.60 3.13 -8.00
CA GLN A 218 6.97 4.29 -8.62
C GLN A 218 6.86 5.42 -7.61
N PHE A 219 7.31 6.61 -8.01
CA PHE A 219 7.25 7.83 -7.23
C PHE A 219 6.21 8.77 -7.84
N TYR A 220 5.12 9.01 -7.11
CA TYR A 220 3.95 9.76 -7.58
C TYR A 220 3.77 11.05 -6.79
N TRP A 221 3.52 12.19 -7.47
CA TRP A 221 3.26 13.49 -6.84
C TRP A 221 2.34 14.38 -7.66
N GLY A 222 1.68 15.34 -6.99
CA GLY A 222 0.88 16.38 -7.66
C GLY A 222 1.71 17.55 -8.15
N MET A 223 1.19 18.32 -9.12
CA MET A 223 1.85 19.49 -9.70
C MET A 223 2.22 20.59 -8.69
N GLY A 224 1.54 20.66 -7.55
CA GLY A 224 1.86 21.60 -6.48
C GLY A 224 3.02 21.18 -5.58
N GLY A 225 3.67 20.05 -5.84
CA GLY A 225 4.86 19.60 -5.11
C GLY A 225 6.15 20.24 -5.59
N PRO A 226 7.25 20.21 -4.85
CA PRO A 226 8.52 20.81 -5.21
C PRO A 226 9.39 19.92 -6.11
N TRP A 227 8.88 18.80 -6.58
CA TRP A 227 9.64 17.82 -7.36
C TRP A 227 9.95 18.30 -8.78
N THR A 228 9.13 19.21 -9.31
CA THR A 228 9.31 19.78 -10.64
C THR A 228 9.14 21.31 -10.58
N GLU A 229 10.15 22.05 -11.02
CA GLU A 229 10.06 23.50 -11.18
C GLU A 229 9.66 23.82 -12.64
N PHE A 230 8.46 24.34 -12.86
CA PHE A 230 7.97 24.69 -14.18
C PHE A 230 7.25 26.04 -14.20
N SER A 231 7.03 26.56 -15.40
CA SER A 231 6.40 27.87 -15.58
C SER A 231 5.36 27.82 -16.70
N TYR A 232 4.31 28.64 -16.51
CA TYR A 232 3.27 28.86 -17.49
C TYR A 232 2.83 30.34 -17.49
N GLY A 233 2.65 30.93 -18.67
CA GLY A 233 2.24 32.33 -18.77
C GLY A 233 3.19 33.32 -18.06
N GLY A 234 4.49 33.05 -18.03
CA GLY A 234 5.50 33.86 -17.35
C GLY A 234 5.52 33.74 -15.82
N LYS A 235 4.71 32.86 -15.24
CA LYS A 235 4.67 32.60 -13.78
C LYS A 235 5.26 31.23 -13.47
N VAL A 236 6.13 31.14 -12.46
CA VAL A 236 6.62 29.87 -11.91
C VAL A 236 5.51 29.28 -11.03
N ALA A 237 5.28 27.98 -11.17
CA ALA A 237 4.33 27.25 -10.32
C ALA A 237 4.63 27.47 -8.84
N GLU A 238 3.59 27.70 -8.06
CA GLU A 238 3.76 27.76 -6.62
C GLU A 238 3.78 26.36 -6.02
N ILE A 239 4.58 26.22 -4.97
CA ILE A 239 4.52 25.04 -4.14
C ILE A 239 3.38 25.24 -3.15
N ILE A 240 2.41 24.36 -3.19
CA ILE A 240 1.25 24.44 -2.33
C ILE A 240 1.60 23.80 -1.00
N TYR A 241 1.70 24.64 0.03
CA TYR A 241 1.77 24.19 1.41
C TYR A 241 0.35 24.26 1.99
N PRO A 242 -0.28 23.15 2.33
CA PRO A 242 -1.54 23.23 3.06
C PRO A 242 -1.23 23.78 4.45
N LYS A 243 -1.65 25.00 4.67
CA LYS A 243 -1.57 25.62 5.99
C LYS A 243 -2.46 24.91 7.01
N GLU A 244 -3.43 24.13 6.57
CA GLU A 244 -4.54 23.65 7.40
C GLU A 244 -5.02 22.22 7.12
N SER A 245 -4.57 21.55 6.05
CA SER A 245 -4.88 20.15 5.78
C SER A 245 -3.59 19.33 5.69
N GLY A 246 -3.48 18.28 6.49
CA GLY A 246 -2.30 17.44 6.58
C GLY A 246 -1.96 16.60 5.34
N TYR A 247 -2.47 16.96 4.17
CA TYR A 247 -2.38 16.17 2.96
C TYR A 247 -1.23 16.52 2.01
N CYS A 248 -0.85 17.79 1.93
CA CYS A 248 0.28 18.16 1.11
C CYS A 248 1.52 18.37 1.96
N ALA A 249 2.24 17.53 1.93
CA ALA A 249 3.37 16.92 2.51
C ALA A 249 4.62 17.75 2.89
N TRP A 250 4.66 19.04 2.67
CA TRP A 250 5.92 19.77 2.76
C TRP A 250 6.13 20.53 4.04
N ALA A 251 5.07 20.77 4.73
CA ALA A 251 5.13 21.46 5.98
C ALA A 251 3.99 21.00 6.86
N TRP A 252 4.18 19.89 7.52
CA TRP A 252 3.51 19.75 8.80
C TRP A 252 4.04 20.89 9.65
N ASN A 253 3.26 21.94 9.59
CA ASN A 253 3.51 23.17 10.28
C ASN A 253 3.61 22.86 11.78
N SER A 254 4.55 23.51 12.45
CA SER A 254 4.67 23.51 13.92
C SER A 254 3.35 23.75 14.67
N GLY A 255 2.34 24.33 14.00
CA GLY A 255 0.97 24.46 14.49
C GLY A 255 0.24 23.15 14.70
N THR A 256 0.38 22.19 13.78
CA THR A 256 -0.35 20.93 13.80
C THR A 256 0.06 20.03 14.97
N ALA A 257 1.36 19.86 15.21
CA ALA A 257 1.84 19.10 16.34
C ALA A 257 1.49 19.76 17.69
N LYS A 258 1.29 21.07 17.74
CA LYS A 258 0.89 21.81 18.95
C LYS A 258 -0.56 21.56 19.33
N SER A 259 -1.44 21.19 18.39
CA SER A 259 -2.85 20.91 18.64
C SER A 259 -3.10 19.50 19.19
N VAL A 260 -2.08 18.64 19.23
CA VAL A 260 -2.21 17.28 19.74
C VAL A 260 -2.52 17.29 21.24
N ILE A 261 -3.64 16.65 21.60
CA ILE A 261 -4.17 16.60 22.98
C ILE A 261 -3.62 15.38 23.74
N VAL A 262 -3.53 14.23 23.09
CA VAL A 262 -3.04 12.96 23.64
C VAL A 262 -1.78 12.56 22.90
N GLY A 263 -0.69 12.27 23.65
CA GLY A 263 0.58 11.83 23.05
C GLY A 263 1.41 13.00 22.48
N ARG A 264 1.30 14.19 23.04
CA ARG A 264 2.10 15.37 22.59
C ARG A 264 3.61 15.11 22.62
N GLU A 265 4.06 14.27 23.54
CA GLU A 265 5.45 13.82 23.69
C GLU A 265 5.97 13.03 22.49
N CYS A 266 5.08 12.46 21.68
CA CYS A 266 5.41 11.74 20.45
C CYS A 266 5.88 12.66 19.31
N PHE A 267 5.68 13.96 19.45
CA PHE A 267 5.96 14.95 18.42
C PHE A 267 7.18 15.81 18.78
N PRO A 268 8.01 16.18 17.80
CA PRO A 268 9.14 17.08 18.03
C PRO A 268 8.70 18.40 18.67
N ARG A 269 9.56 19.00 19.47
CA ARG A 269 9.25 20.27 20.16
C ARG A 269 9.01 21.42 19.20
N ASP A 270 9.76 21.48 18.09
CA ASP A 270 9.61 22.46 17.00
C ASP A 270 8.42 22.15 16.08
N GLY A 271 7.84 20.94 16.22
CA GLY A 271 6.68 20.50 15.44
C GLY A 271 6.99 20.08 14.01
N TYR A 272 8.27 20.03 13.62
CA TYR A 272 8.64 19.60 12.27
C TYR A 272 8.55 18.07 12.15
N LEU A 273 7.76 17.57 11.19
CA LEU A 273 7.54 16.16 10.94
C LEU A 273 7.92 15.72 9.51
N GLY A 274 8.43 16.63 8.70
CA GLY A 274 8.88 16.33 7.34
C GLY A 274 10.22 15.61 7.27
N PRO A 275 10.71 15.32 6.05
CA PRO A 275 12.02 14.71 5.83
C PRO A 275 13.15 15.58 6.41
N PRO A 276 14.17 14.97 7.04
CA PRO A 276 15.28 15.74 7.63
C PRO A 276 15.97 16.70 6.65
N GLU A 277 16.04 16.32 5.36
CA GLU A 277 16.65 17.10 4.29
C GLU A 277 15.95 18.44 4.07
N PHE A 278 14.65 18.53 4.37
CA PHE A 278 13.84 19.74 4.19
C PHE A 278 13.73 20.60 5.46
N ALA A 279 14.25 20.15 6.58
CA ALA A 279 14.10 20.86 7.88
C ALA A 279 14.58 22.30 7.85
N LYS A 280 15.57 22.63 7.02
CA LYS A 280 16.17 23.97 6.88
C LYS A 280 15.67 24.75 5.65
N VAL A 281 14.76 24.20 4.86
CA VAL A 281 14.21 24.87 3.69
C VAL A 281 13.34 26.04 4.13
N ARG A 282 13.55 27.23 3.54
CA ARG A 282 12.83 28.47 3.88
C ARG A 282 12.27 29.18 2.66
N THR A 283 12.79 28.86 1.47
CA THR A 283 12.37 29.51 0.21
C THR A 283 11.93 28.47 -0.81
N ARG A 284 11.09 28.89 -1.77
CA ARG A 284 10.67 28.06 -2.88
C ARG A 284 11.86 27.52 -3.69
N LYS A 285 12.86 28.36 -3.97
CA LYS A 285 14.06 27.95 -4.68
C LYS A 285 14.81 26.85 -3.92
N GLN A 286 14.95 26.98 -2.59
CA GLN A 286 15.55 25.93 -1.78
C GLN A 286 14.72 24.66 -1.80
N ALA A 287 13.38 24.75 -1.78
CA ALA A 287 12.52 23.58 -1.85
C ALA A 287 12.72 22.79 -3.13
N TYR A 288 12.71 23.48 -4.29
CA TYR A 288 12.97 22.83 -5.58
C TYR A 288 14.37 22.21 -5.66
N SER A 289 15.41 22.94 -5.26
CA SER A 289 16.77 22.37 -5.30
C SER A 289 16.94 21.17 -4.36
N THR A 290 16.39 21.23 -3.16
CA THR A 290 16.45 20.11 -2.21
C THR A 290 15.68 18.90 -2.73
N ALA A 291 14.47 19.10 -3.27
CA ALA A 291 13.66 18.01 -3.82
C ALA A 291 14.33 17.35 -5.04
N ARG A 292 14.87 18.16 -5.93
CA ARG A 292 15.62 17.67 -7.10
C ARG A 292 16.80 16.80 -6.66
N ASP A 293 17.66 17.32 -5.80
CA ASP A 293 18.86 16.61 -5.36
C ASP A 293 18.49 15.33 -4.58
N PHE A 294 17.41 15.38 -3.80
CA PHE A 294 16.83 14.23 -3.10
C PHE A 294 16.40 13.13 -4.08
N LEU A 295 15.60 13.46 -5.10
CA LEU A 295 15.05 12.46 -6.01
C LEU A 295 16.12 11.86 -6.92
N HIS A 296 17.12 12.66 -7.35
CA HIS A 296 18.30 12.12 -8.01
C HIS A 296 19.03 11.07 -7.16
N GLU A 297 19.14 11.30 -5.86
CA GLU A 297 19.77 10.36 -4.95
C GLU A 297 18.94 9.09 -4.78
N VAL A 298 17.62 9.21 -4.69
CA VAL A 298 16.70 8.05 -4.64
C VAL A 298 16.86 7.21 -5.91
N ILE A 299 16.84 7.82 -7.11
CA ILE A 299 16.97 7.12 -8.39
C ILE A 299 18.32 6.42 -8.47
N ARG A 300 19.43 7.14 -8.18
CA ARG A 300 20.78 6.55 -8.20
C ARG A 300 20.90 5.36 -7.25
N TYR A 301 20.37 5.49 -6.04
CA TYR A 301 20.41 4.41 -5.07
C TYR A 301 19.61 3.18 -5.54
N ALA A 302 18.40 3.38 -6.04
CA ALA A 302 17.56 2.31 -6.57
C ALA A 302 18.25 1.51 -7.67
N HIS A 303 18.91 2.18 -8.61
CA HIS A 303 19.68 1.53 -9.66
C HIS A 303 20.84 0.67 -9.12
N THR A 304 21.45 1.05 -7.99
CA THR A 304 22.46 0.19 -7.33
C THR A 304 21.87 -1.10 -6.74
N ARG A 305 20.55 -1.19 -6.63
CA ARG A 305 19.77 -2.35 -6.15
C ARG A 305 18.99 -3.04 -7.27
N LYS A 306 19.22 -2.66 -8.53
CA LYS A 306 18.49 -3.16 -9.71
C LYS A 306 16.99 -2.88 -9.63
N VAL A 307 16.60 -1.86 -8.88
CA VAL A 307 15.23 -1.36 -8.80
C VAL A 307 15.08 -0.17 -9.75
N GLN A 308 14.14 -0.27 -10.68
CA GLN A 308 13.76 0.82 -11.56
C GLN A 308 12.98 1.88 -10.79
N VAL A 309 13.13 3.15 -11.17
CA VAL A 309 12.31 4.23 -10.63
C VAL A 309 11.44 4.80 -11.74
N TRP A 310 10.14 4.70 -11.55
CA TRP A 310 9.16 5.29 -12.43
C TRP A 310 8.60 6.56 -11.79
N LEU A 311 8.55 7.63 -12.55
CA LEU A 311 8.07 8.93 -12.08
C LEU A 311 6.66 9.17 -12.62
N ALA A 312 5.74 9.52 -11.74
CA ALA A 312 4.36 9.76 -12.07
C ALA A 312 3.91 11.14 -11.60
N LEU A 313 3.33 11.90 -12.53
CA LEU A 313 2.76 13.20 -12.22
C LEU A 313 1.24 13.05 -12.05
N GLY A 314 0.73 13.48 -10.91
CA GLY A 314 -0.67 13.38 -10.53
C GLY A 314 -1.62 14.14 -11.46
N GLU A 315 -2.90 14.02 -11.20
CA GLU A 315 -3.99 14.39 -12.10
C GLU A 315 -3.86 15.76 -12.77
N ALA A 316 -3.91 15.75 -14.10
CA ALA A 316 -3.74 16.91 -14.97
C ALA A 316 -4.76 18.01 -14.69
N THR A 317 -5.93 17.68 -14.18
CA THR A 317 -7.02 18.59 -13.90
C THR A 317 -6.81 19.49 -12.68
N TYR A 318 -5.86 19.15 -11.80
CA TYR A 318 -5.53 19.94 -10.60
C TYR A 318 -4.27 20.76 -10.82
N VAL A 319 -4.45 22.04 -11.15
CA VAL A 319 -3.35 22.97 -11.45
C VAL A 319 -2.98 23.82 -10.23
N PRO A 320 -1.70 24.26 -10.12
CA PRO A 320 -1.32 25.24 -9.09
C PRO A 320 -2.19 26.50 -9.15
N PRO A 321 -2.72 27.00 -8.03
CA PRO A 321 -3.66 28.14 -8.00
C PRO A 321 -3.16 29.37 -8.72
N ASN A 322 -1.85 29.69 -8.62
CA ASN A 322 -1.27 30.85 -9.28
C ASN A 322 -1.18 30.73 -10.81
N LEU A 323 -1.35 29.52 -11.34
CA LEU A 323 -1.35 29.22 -12.78
C LEU A 323 -2.77 29.04 -13.33
N ALA A 324 -3.77 28.86 -12.47
CA ALA A 324 -5.16 28.68 -12.90
C ALA A 324 -5.62 29.88 -13.74
N PRO A 325 -6.28 29.66 -14.89
CA PRO A 325 -6.76 30.75 -15.74
C PRO A 325 -7.84 31.55 -15.05
N PRO A 326 -7.87 32.90 -15.24
CA PRO A 326 -8.85 33.79 -14.59
C PRO A 326 -10.32 33.48 -14.95
N THR A 327 -10.52 32.85 -16.10
CA THR A 327 -11.83 32.51 -16.67
C THR A 327 -12.43 31.21 -16.17
N VAL A 328 -11.74 30.49 -15.34
CA VAL A 328 -12.33 29.34 -14.64
C VAL A 328 -13.37 29.93 -13.71
N GLY A 329 -14.63 29.84 -14.09
CA GLY A 329 -15.78 30.15 -13.23
C GLY A 329 -15.57 29.53 -11.85
N LYS A 330 -16.48 29.64 -10.89
CA LYS A 330 -16.25 29.12 -9.53
C LYS A 330 -15.26 27.96 -9.51
N PRO A 331 -14.13 28.05 -8.78
CA PRO A 331 -13.18 26.94 -8.69
C PRO A 331 -13.98 25.68 -8.40
N LEU A 332 -13.81 24.64 -9.22
CA LEU A 332 -14.56 23.39 -9.09
C LEU A 332 -14.23 22.67 -7.75
N GLY A 333 -13.28 23.20 -7.03
CA GLY A 333 -12.83 22.79 -5.72
C GLY A 333 -11.31 22.77 -5.64
N PHE A 334 -10.80 22.88 -4.43
CA PHE A 334 -9.40 22.59 -4.14
C PHE A 334 -9.30 21.10 -3.77
N GLY A 335 -8.57 20.33 -4.55
CA GLY A 335 -8.22 18.97 -4.19
C GLY A 335 -7.04 18.97 -3.23
N PRO A 336 -7.24 18.80 -1.92
CA PRO A 336 -6.13 18.82 -0.97
C PRO A 336 -5.13 17.70 -1.24
N PHE A 337 -5.58 16.55 -1.69
CA PHE A 337 -4.75 15.42 -2.05
C PHE A 337 -3.85 15.72 -3.26
N TYR A 338 -4.38 16.42 -4.26
CA TYR A 338 -3.67 16.75 -5.50
C TYR A 338 -2.99 18.11 -5.47
N CYS A 339 -3.16 18.88 -4.40
CA CYS A 339 -2.54 20.18 -4.21
C CYS A 339 -2.81 21.15 -5.36
N GLY A 340 -4.07 21.30 -5.77
CA GLY A 340 -4.40 22.16 -6.88
C GLY A 340 -5.86 22.59 -6.96
N ILE A 341 -6.11 23.54 -7.85
CA ILE A 341 -7.46 23.93 -8.25
C ILE A 341 -7.88 23.10 -9.44
N ALA A 342 -9.04 22.45 -9.34
CA ALA A 342 -9.59 21.67 -10.43
C ALA A 342 -10.07 22.58 -11.57
N ILE A 343 -9.66 22.29 -12.81
CA ILE A 343 -10.09 22.98 -14.04
C ILE A 343 -10.61 21.96 -15.06
N PRO A 344 -11.54 22.37 -15.96
CA PRO A 344 -12.11 21.47 -16.95
C PRO A 344 -11.07 20.88 -17.89
N HIS A 345 -11.22 19.63 -18.30
CA HIS A 345 -10.37 18.95 -19.28
C HIS A 345 -10.24 19.73 -20.60
N GLY A 346 -11.32 20.35 -21.03
CA GLY A 346 -11.35 21.13 -22.27
C GLY A 346 -10.73 22.52 -22.19
N ASP A 347 -10.28 22.96 -21.00
CA ASP A 347 -9.55 24.22 -20.89
C ASP A 347 -8.16 24.05 -21.53
N PRO A 348 -7.82 24.87 -22.55
CA PRO A 348 -6.51 24.79 -23.18
C PRO A 348 -5.34 24.92 -22.21
N ALA A 349 -5.50 25.73 -21.16
CA ALA A 349 -4.49 25.91 -20.12
C ALA A 349 -4.20 24.63 -19.32
N MET A 350 -5.15 23.74 -19.19
CA MET A 350 -4.96 22.48 -18.47
C MET A 350 -3.84 21.65 -19.13
N LEU A 351 -3.97 21.38 -20.43
CA LEU A 351 -2.96 20.62 -21.17
C LEU A 351 -1.61 21.35 -21.23
N ASP A 352 -1.62 22.67 -21.41
CA ASP A 352 -0.38 23.46 -21.52
C ASP A 352 0.39 23.49 -20.20
N ILE A 353 -0.31 23.66 -19.08
CA ILE A 353 0.28 23.64 -17.73
C ILE A 353 0.83 22.27 -17.41
N TYR A 354 0.03 21.23 -17.65
CA TYR A 354 0.44 19.86 -17.35
C TYR A 354 1.61 19.40 -18.27
N GLU A 355 1.57 19.76 -19.56
CA GLU A 355 2.70 19.54 -20.47
C GLU A 355 3.98 20.20 -19.96
N ALA A 356 3.90 21.46 -19.49
CA ALA A 356 5.06 22.16 -18.93
C ALA A 356 5.64 21.43 -17.71
N ALA A 357 4.76 20.88 -16.84
CA ALA A 357 5.18 20.10 -15.68
C ALA A 357 5.80 18.75 -16.07
N VAL A 358 5.20 18.01 -17.02
CA VAL A 358 5.77 16.74 -17.53
C VAL A 358 7.11 16.95 -18.22
N ARG A 359 7.24 18.01 -18.99
CA ARG A 359 8.53 18.38 -19.61
C ARG A 359 9.59 18.64 -18.56
N SER A 360 9.27 19.44 -17.54
CA SER A 360 10.18 19.67 -16.43
C SER A 360 10.59 18.38 -15.73
N MET A 361 9.66 17.44 -15.54
CA MET A 361 9.96 16.12 -14.98
C MET A 361 10.98 15.35 -15.83
N ILE A 362 10.78 15.29 -17.14
CA ILE A 362 11.68 14.59 -18.08
C ILE A 362 13.06 15.27 -18.11
N GLU A 363 13.10 16.60 -18.19
CA GLU A 363 14.33 17.38 -18.28
C GLU A 363 15.13 17.34 -16.96
N THR A 364 14.45 17.30 -15.82
CA THR A 364 15.10 17.28 -14.50
C THR A 364 15.63 15.90 -14.13
N TYR A 365 14.93 14.82 -14.49
CA TYR A 365 15.26 13.45 -14.08
C TYR A 365 15.45 12.52 -15.29
N PRO A 366 16.39 12.80 -16.18
CA PRO A 366 16.58 12.01 -17.41
C PRO A 366 17.00 10.55 -17.16
N GLU A 367 17.49 10.25 -15.96
CA GLU A 367 17.87 8.91 -15.53
C GLU A 367 16.69 8.04 -15.05
N ALA A 368 15.50 8.61 -14.92
CA ALA A 368 14.31 7.82 -14.56
C ALA A 368 13.97 6.79 -15.66
N ASP A 369 13.52 5.62 -15.24
CA ASP A 369 13.29 4.52 -16.19
C ASP A 369 12.01 4.67 -17.00
N ARG A 370 11.02 5.43 -16.49
CA ARG A 370 9.74 5.72 -17.16
C ARG A 370 9.03 6.92 -16.54
N TYR A 371 8.25 7.61 -17.38
CA TYR A 371 7.42 8.75 -16.97
C TYR A 371 5.94 8.43 -17.19
N TRP A 372 5.14 8.63 -16.16
CA TRP A 372 3.70 8.35 -16.20
C TRP A 372 2.92 9.66 -16.17
N VAL A 373 1.91 9.73 -17.03
CA VAL A 373 0.96 10.84 -17.09
C VAL A 373 -0.40 10.37 -16.59
N CYS A 374 -1.01 11.19 -15.75
CA CYS A 374 -2.30 10.93 -15.15
C CYS A 374 -3.29 11.99 -15.62
N THR A 375 -4.16 11.65 -16.57
CA THR A 375 -5.12 12.59 -17.17
C THR A 375 -6.55 12.39 -16.69
N GLY A 376 -6.86 11.29 -16.04
CA GLY A 376 -8.16 11.06 -15.45
C GLY A 376 -8.38 11.89 -14.20
N SER A 377 -9.61 11.98 -13.79
CA SER A 377 -10.00 12.78 -12.67
C SER A 377 -10.94 12.01 -11.75
N GLU A 378 -10.58 11.95 -10.47
CA GLU A 378 -11.54 11.59 -9.42
C GLU A 378 -12.62 12.67 -9.28
N ALA A 379 -12.31 13.92 -9.60
CA ALA A 379 -13.27 14.98 -9.68
C ALA A 379 -14.09 14.85 -10.97
N HIS A 380 -15.39 14.68 -10.84
CA HIS A 380 -16.33 14.73 -11.97
C HIS A 380 -16.41 16.16 -12.49
N ILE A 381 -15.46 16.55 -13.34
CA ILE A 381 -15.34 17.92 -13.85
C ILE A 381 -16.23 18.05 -15.07
N ALA A 382 -17.27 18.89 -14.92
CA ALA A 382 -18.12 19.52 -15.93
C ALA A 382 -18.04 18.91 -17.33
N ALA A 383 -18.65 17.73 -17.53
CA ALA A 383 -18.77 17.11 -18.83
C ALA A 383 -19.57 17.98 -19.82
N ASP A 384 -20.43 18.87 -19.31
CA ASP A 384 -21.26 19.82 -20.04
C ASP A 384 -20.52 21.14 -20.40
N ASP A 385 -19.28 21.34 -19.94
CA ASP A 385 -18.48 22.50 -20.33
C ASP A 385 -18.26 22.52 -21.85
N PRO A 386 -18.58 23.63 -22.56
CA PRO A 386 -18.44 23.70 -24.03
C PRO A 386 -17.02 23.42 -24.52
N ARG A 387 -16.00 23.73 -23.72
CA ARG A 387 -14.60 23.46 -24.02
C ARG A 387 -14.32 21.95 -23.97
N THR A 388 -14.88 21.24 -22.97
CA THR A 388 -14.81 19.80 -22.86
C THR A 388 -15.53 19.12 -24.01
N GLN A 389 -16.71 19.61 -24.41
CA GLN A 389 -17.44 19.11 -25.57
C GLN A 389 -16.65 19.35 -26.87
N THR A 390 -15.88 20.42 -26.98
CA THR A 390 -14.97 20.66 -28.11
C THR A 390 -13.80 19.68 -28.10
N LEU A 391 -13.20 19.42 -26.94
CA LEU A 391 -12.11 18.45 -26.77
C LEU A 391 -12.48 17.05 -27.24
N ILE A 392 -13.67 16.56 -26.83
CA ILE A 392 -14.11 15.18 -27.07
C ILE A 392 -14.70 14.94 -28.47
N ARG A 393 -14.91 15.97 -29.26
CA ARG A 393 -15.58 15.88 -30.57
C ARG A 393 -14.94 14.83 -31.50
N ASP A 394 -13.60 14.81 -31.53
CA ASP A 394 -12.85 13.92 -32.41
C ASP A 394 -12.77 12.46 -31.88
N TYR A 395 -13.25 12.24 -30.65
CA TYR A 395 -13.19 10.95 -29.94
C TYR A 395 -14.55 10.28 -29.78
N THR A 396 -15.61 10.86 -30.34
CA THR A 396 -16.99 10.34 -30.22
C THR A 396 -17.17 8.92 -30.76
N ALA A 397 -16.34 8.49 -31.71
CA ALA A 397 -16.30 7.12 -32.22
C ALA A 397 -15.92 6.08 -31.15
N LEU A 398 -15.31 6.48 -30.03
CA LEU A 398 -14.97 5.60 -28.92
C LEU A 398 -16.12 5.35 -27.94
N ARG A 399 -17.25 6.08 -28.04
CA ARG A 399 -18.41 5.93 -27.16
C ARG A 399 -18.87 4.47 -26.96
N PRO A 400 -18.92 3.63 -28.01
CA PRO A 400 -19.34 2.23 -27.85
C PRO A 400 -18.41 1.39 -26.94
N LEU A 401 -17.18 1.85 -26.69
CA LEU A 401 -16.23 1.19 -25.78
C LEU A 401 -16.48 1.51 -24.31
N LEU A 402 -17.28 2.55 -24.01
CA LEU A 402 -17.47 3.13 -22.68
C LEU A 402 -18.84 2.77 -22.11
N PRO A 403 -18.99 1.68 -21.33
CA PRO A 403 -20.28 1.16 -20.88
C PRO A 403 -20.82 1.94 -19.66
N ARG A 404 -21.05 3.25 -19.82
CA ARG A 404 -21.55 4.11 -18.73
C ARG A 404 -23.08 4.31 -18.84
N LYS A 405 -23.73 4.46 -17.67
CA LYS A 405 -25.18 4.62 -17.59
C LYS A 405 -25.69 6.01 -18.03
N SER A 406 -24.87 7.03 -17.98
CA SER A 406 -25.27 8.39 -18.37
C SER A 406 -24.36 8.95 -19.47
N PRO A 407 -24.89 9.76 -20.39
CA PRO A 407 -24.11 10.45 -21.42
C PRO A 407 -22.99 11.32 -20.82
N ALA A 408 -23.28 12.05 -19.72
CA ALA A 408 -22.30 12.89 -19.05
C ALA A 408 -21.11 12.09 -18.50
N ALA A 409 -21.34 10.88 -17.98
CA ALA A 409 -20.25 10.00 -17.54
C ALA A 409 -19.41 9.49 -18.71
N VAL A 410 -20.03 9.20 -19.87
CA VAL A 410 -19.31 8.86 -21.10
C VAL A 410 -18.47 10.03 -21.57
N ASP A 411 -18.99 11.27 -21.50
CA ASP A 411 -18.27 12.46 -21.93
C ASP A 411 -17.07 12.74 -21.01
N THR A 412 -17.19 12.50 -19.69
CA THR A 412 -16.06 12.58 -18.78
C THR A 412 -14.98 11.55 -19.13
N ASP A 413 -15.37 10.29 -19.34
CA ASP A 413 -14.43 9.23 -19.72
C ASP A 413 -13.73 9.52 -21.07
N LEU A 414 -14.44 10.10 -22.03
CA LEU A 414 -13.86 10.56 -23.31
C LEU A 414 -12.89 11.73 -23.12
N ALA A 415 -13.18 12.64 -22.20
CA ALA A 415 -12.31 13.79 -21.93
C ALA A 415 -10.97 13.33 -21.35
N ASP A 416 -10.97 12.35 -20.44
CA ASP A 416 -9.76 11.72 -19.92
C ASP A 416 -8.90 11.12 -21.05
N VAL A 417 -9.55 10.32 -21.93
CA VAL A 417 -8.90 9.68 -23.09
C VAL A 417 -8.34 10.72 -24.07
N ALA A 418 -9.12 11.73 -24.40
CA ALA A 418 -8.71 12.80 -25.32
C ALA A 418 -7.54 13.62 -24.78
N ALA A 419 -7.58 13.94 -23.47
CA ALA A 419 -6.49 14.63 -22.80
C ALA A 419 -5.21 13.81 -22.81
N ALA A 420 -5.28 12.52 -22.52
CA ALA A 420 -4.14 11.60 -22.56
C ALA A 420 -3.52 11.53 -23.97
N ASP A 421 -4.33 11.33 -25.00
CA ASP A 421 -3.85 11.23 -26.38
C ASP A 421 -3.15 12.52 -26.84
N LYS A 422 -3.79 13.67 -26.62
CA LYS A 422 -3.20 14.97 -27.00
C LYS A 422 -1.90 15.25 -26.25
N LEU A 423 -1.87 15.00 -24.97
CA LEU A 423 -0.68 15.22 -24.13
C LEU A 423 0.47 14.31 -24.57
N VAL A 424 0.21 13.00 -24.69
CA VAL A 424 1.23 12.02 -25.08
C VAL A 424 1.82 12.36 -26.44
N ARG A 425 0.98 12.74 -27.43
CA ARG A 425 1.48 13.15 -28.75
C ARG A 425 2.34 14.40 -28.70
N ARG A 426 1.98 15.40 -27.89
CA ARG A 426 2.78 16.62 -27.68
C ARG A 426 4.15 16.29 -27.06
N ILE A 427 4.16 15.47 -26.01
CA ILE A 427 5.40 15.06 -25.35
C ILE A 427 6.28 14.23 -26.30
N LYS A 428 5.72 13.24 -27.00
CA LYS A 428 6.45 12.41 -27.97
C LYS A 428 7.02 13.21 -29.14
N ALA A 429 6.32 14.23 -29.64
CA ALA A 429 6.81 15.10 -30.68
C ALA A 429 8.09 15.84 -30.26
N ARG A 430 8.24 16.16 -28.97
CA ARG A 430 9.40 16.88 -28.43
C ARG A 430 10.48 15.94 -27.86
N TYR A 431 10.05 14.85 -27.25
CA TYR A 431 10.91 13.83 -26.61
C TYR A 431 10.56 12.44 -27.16
N PRO A 432 10.93 12.13 -28.42
CA PRO A 432 10.53 10.87 -29.07
C PRO A 432 11.04 9.63 -28.33
N GLU A 433 12.18 9.73 -27.67
CA GLU A 433 12.79 8.63 -26.89
C GLU A 433 12.25 8.49 -25.45
N ALA A 434 11.40 9.44 -25.00
CA ALA A 434 10.84 9.35 -23.66
C ALA A 434 9.95 8.10 -23.52
N LYS A 435 10.25 7.29 -22.51
CA LYS A 435 9.48 6.09 -22.18
C LYS A 435 8.24 6.51 -21.39
N LEU A 436 7.12 6.69 -22.07
CA LEU A 436 5.88 7.16 -21.48
C LEU A 436 4.96 6.03 -21.07
N GLY A 437 4.14 6.29 -20.06
CA GLY A 437 2.97 5.52 -19.68
C GLY A 437 1.79 6.45 -19.37
N ALA A 438 0.57 5.96 -19.55
CA ALA A 438 -0.64 6.60 -19.08
C ALA A 438 -1.22 5.77 -17.93
N GLU A 439 -1.49 6.44 -16.82
CA GLU A 439 -2.04 5.80 -15.62
C GLU A 439 -3.30 6.50 -15.16
N LEU A 440 -4.19 5.74 -14.59
CA LEU A 440 -5.39 6.26 -13.92
C LEU A 440 -6.13 5.22 -13.10
N ILE A 441 -7.13 5.75 -12.36
CA ILE A 441 -8.31 5.01 -11.95
C ILE A 441 -9.23 4.93 -13.18
N PHE A 442 -8.87 4.10 -14.15
CA PHE A 442 -9.68 3.95 -15.35
C PHE A 442 -10.92 3.12 -15.06
N ARG A 443 -12.03 3.65 -15.50
CA ARG A 443 -13.32 2.97 -15.44
C ARG A 443 -13.47 2.04 -16.64
N GLY A 444 -14.39 1.08 -16.56
CA GLY A 444 -14.58 0.08 -17.61
C GLY A 444 -14.63 0.69 -19.01
N GLY A 445 -13.86 0.14 -19.94
CA GLY A 445 -13.74 0.56 -21.32
C GLY A 445 -12.69 1.64 -21.61
N GLN A 446 -12.28 2.45 -20.65
CA GLN A 446 -11.30 3.53 -20.89
C GLN A 446 -9.93 3.00 -21.33
N LEU A 447 -9.45 1.89 -20.74
CA LEU A 447 -8.20 1.26 -21.17
C LEU A 447 -8.24 0.85 -22.64
N ARG A 448 -9.37 0.29 -23.12
CA ARG A 448 -9.56 -0.06 -24.54
C ARG A 448 -9.60 1.16 -25.44
N ALA A 449 -10.25 2.23 -24.98
CA ALA A 449 -10.27 3.49 -25.69
C ALA A 449 -8.85 4.09 -25.82
N LEU A 450 -8.06 4.09 -24.75
CA LEU A 450 -6.66 4.50 -24.76
C LEU A 450 -5.81 3.63 -25.68
N ASP A 451 -6.02 2.29 -25.64
CA ASP A 451 -5.31 1.37 -26.53
C ASP A 451 -5.55 1.66 -28.02
N THR A 452 -6.72 2.18 -28.34
CA THR A 452 -7.10 2.55 -29.71
C THR A 452 -6.39 3.80 -30.21
N VAL A 453 -6.14 4.79 -29.33
CA VAL A 453 -5.65 6.11 -29.73
C VAL A 453 -4.18 6.36 -29.46
N LEU A 454 -3.63 5.77 -28.39
CA LEU A 454 -2.24 6.00 -27.99
C LEU A 454 -1.24 5.20 -28.83
N PRO A 455 -0.03 5.73 -29.10
CA PRO A 455 1.09 4.97 -29.67
C PRO A 455 1.36 3.67 -28.90
N LYS A 456 1.72 2.59 -29.56
CA LYS A 456 1.86 1.26 -28.93
C LYS A 456 3.06 1.16 -27.97
N ASP A 457 4.03 2.03 -28.06
CA ASP A 457 5.18 2.13 -27.15
C ASP A 457 4.83 2.84 -25.81
N VAL A 458 3.64 3.43 -25.71
CA VAL A 458 3.11 4.01 -24.47
C VAL A 458 2.45 2.91 -23.65
N TRP A 459 2.92 2.70 -22.44
CA TRP A 459 2.38 1.69 -21.53
C TRP A 459 1.06 2.16 -20.88
N LEU A 460 0.26 1.21 -20.43
CA LEU A 460 -0.97 1.51 -19.71
C LEU A 460 -0.92 0.91 -18.32
N MET A 461 -1.33 1.67 -17.33
CA MET A 461 -1.49 1.20 -15.96
C MET A 461 -2.87 1.57 -15.44
N ASN A 462 -3.49 0.65 -14.71
CA ASN A 462 -4.76 0.91 -14.06
C ASN A 462 -4.79 0.41 -12.63
N MET A 463 -5.36 1.23 -11.77
CA MET A 463 -5.73 0.78 -10.44
C MET A 463 -6.87 -0.24 -10.51
N VAL A 464 -6.79 -1.29 -9.69
CA VAL A 464 -7.90 -2.23 -9.54
C VAL A 464 -9.07 -1.48 -8.90
N ASN A 465 -10.19 -1.49 -9.60
CA ASN A 465 -11.36 -0.72 -9.22
C ASN A 465 -11.94 -1.10 -7.86
N TRP A 466 -12.59 -0.11 -7.27
CA TRP A 466 -13.39 -0.15 -6.08
C TRP A 466 -14.52 -1.20 -6.10
N ASP A 467 -14.96 -1.63 -7.29
CA ASP A 467 -15.99 -2.63 -7.51
C ASP A 467 -15.46 -4.01 -7.97
N GLY A 468 -14.14 -4.18 -8.00
CA GLY A 468 -13.44 -5.45 -8.18
C GLY A 468 -13.59 -6.12 -9.56
N GLU A 469 -14.49 -5.67 -10.44
CA GLU A 469 -14.83 -6.45 -11.62
C GLU A 469 -14.48 -5.80 -12.96
N THR A 470 -14.50 -4.48 -13.06
CA THR A 470 -14.63 -3.86 -14.39
C THR A 470 -13.32 -3.50 -15.07
N ALA A 471 -12.23 -3.29 -14.33
CA ALA A 471 -11.01 -2.80 -14.94
C ALA A 471 -10.08 -3.92 -15.42
N LEU A 472 -10.00 -5.03 -14.72
CA LEU A 472 -9.12 -6.14 -15.11
C LEU A 472 -9.56 -6.82 -16.39
N SER A 473 -10.86 -6.95 -16.64
CA SER A 473 -11.40 -7.58 -17.87
C SER A 473 -11.09 -6.81 -19.15
N ASP A 474 -10.72 -5.54 -19.07
CA ASP A 474 -10.32 -4.77 -20.26
C ASP A 474 -8.91 -5.13 -20.74
N PHE A 475 -8.05 -5.63 -19.84
CA PHE A 475 -6.67 -5.98 -20.19
C PHE A 475 -6.57 -7.14 -21.17
N ASP A 476 -7.51 -8.09 -21.17
CA ASP A 476 -7.53 -9.23 -22.12
C ASP A 476 -7.62 -8.79 -23.58
N LYS A 477 -8.07 -7.56 -23.83
CA LYS A 477 -8.29 -6.98 -25.17
C LYS A 477 -7.18 -6.05 -25.61
N ILE A 478 -6.23 -5.77 -24.74
CA ILE A 478 -5.09 -4.92 -25.02
C ILE A 478 -3.96 -5.78 -25.58
N GLN A 479 -3.45 -5.41 -26.75
CA GLN A 479 -2.39 -6.16 -27.41
C GLN A 479 -1.26 -5.26 -27.90
N GLY A 480 -0.04 -5.81 -27.91
CA GLY A 480 1.11 -5.17 -28.49
C GLY A 480 1.69 -4.01 -27.66
N ARG A 481 1.37 -3.96 -26.35
CA ARG A 481 2.00 -3.04 -25.40
C ARG A 481 2.09 -3.64 -24.01
N GLU A 482 3.01 -3.14 -23.21
CA GLU A 482 3.12 -3.49 -21.80
C GLU A 482 1.97 -2.84 -21.00
N THR A 483 1.43 -3.61 -20.08
CA THR A 483 0.35 -3.18 -19.19
C THR A 483 0.69 -3.50 -17.74
N ILE A 484 0.22 -2.68 -16.82
CA ILE A 484 0.50 -2.80 -15.40
C ILE A 484 -0.82 -2.73 -14.62
N VAL A 485 -0.96 -3.60 -13.64
CA VAL A 485 -2.05 -3.55 -12.67
C VAL A 485 -1.54 -2.93 -11.37
N TRP A 486 -2.37 -2.12 -10.79
CA TRP A 486 -2.11 -1.43 -9.54
C TRP A 486 -3.13 -1.84 -8.46
N PRO A 487 -2.87 -2.97 -7.72
CA PRO A 487 -3.70 -3.35 -6.58
C PRO A 487 -3.40 -2.48 -5.36
N ARG A 488 -4.40 -2.29 -4.53
CA ARG A 488 -4.23 -1.64 -3.24
C ARG A 488 -3.74 -2.64 -2.20
N ILE A 489 -2.55 -2.46 -1.69
CA ILE A 489 -2.00 -3.22 -0.55
C ILE A 489 -2.43 -2.60 0.77
N THR A 490 -2.56 -1.27 0.79
CA THR A 490 -3.14 -0.54 1.91
C THR A 490 -4.40 0.18 1.49
N ASP A 491 -5.28 0.42 2.45
CA ASP A 491 -6.44 1.26 2.24
C ASP A 491 -6.03 2.66 1.72
N ASP A 492 -6.81 3.26 0.82
CA ASP A 492 -6.67 4.64 0.36
C ASP A 492 -6.88 5.65 1.48
N GLY A 493 -7.74 5.29 2.40
CA GLY A 493 -7.74 5.89 3.71
C GLY A 493 -6.49 5.55 4.49
N GLY A 494 -5.35 5.35 3.81
CA GLY A 494 -4.05 5.00 4.37
C GLY A 494 -3.61 5.88 5.52
N GLU A 495 -4.24 7.01 5.67
CA GLU A 495 -4.22 7.86 6.84
C GLU A 495 -4.75 7.18 8.08
N LEU A 496 -5.70 6.27 7.90
CA LEU A 496 -6.38 5.55 8.97
C LEU A 496 -5.95 4.09 9.07
N ASN A 497 -4.75 3.75 8.69
CA ASN A 497 -4.22 2.38 8.83
C ASN A 497 -4.32 1.87 10.29
N ILE A 498 -5.54 1.93 10.83
CA ILE A 498 -5.90 1.56 12.20
C ILE A 498 -5.85 0.05 12.36
N GLN A 499 -6.22 -0.66 11.31
CA GLN A 499 -6.27 -2.12 11.25
C GLN A 499 -5.05 -2.70 10.54
N LEU A 500 -4.83 -3.99 10.69
CA LEU A 500 -3.96 -4.75 9.80
C LEU A 500 -4.65 -4.89 8.45
N ASN A 501 -3.93 -4.62 7.36
CA ASN A 501 -4.47 -4.81 6.02
C ASN A 501 -4.43 -6.29 5.64
N ALA A 502 -5.53 -6.98 5.89
CA ALA A 502 -5.73 -8.39 5.62
C ALA A 502 -6.64 -8.56 4.37
N MET A 503 -6.11 -8.20 3.18
CA MET A 503 -6.84 -8.19 1.91
C MET A 503 -6.35 -9.30 0.96
N MET A 504 -5.93 -10.41 1.53
CA MET A 504 -5.22 -11.46 0.80
C MET A 504 -6.07 -12.14 -0.27
N TYR A 505 -7.36 -12.35 0.00
CA TYR A 505 -8.26 -12.97 -0.98
C TYR A 505 -8.48 -12.10 -2.22
N ASP A 506 -8.51 -10.76 -2.02
CA ASP A 506 -8.62 -9.84 -3.16
C ASP A 506 -7.32 -9.82 -3.96
N HIS A 507 -6.17 -9.92 -3.29
CA HIS A 507 -4.88 -10.03 -3.96
C HIS A 507 -4.72 -11.34 -4.71
N GLU A 508 -5.18 -12.48 -4.14
CA GLU A 508 -5.20 -13.78 -4.81
C GLU A 508 -5.93 -13.69 -6.15
N LYS A 509 -7.15 -13.16 -6.14
CA LYS A 509 -7.94 -12.98 -7.37
C LYS A 509 -7.26 -12.02 -8.35
N THR A 510 -6.79 -10.88 -7.85
CA THR A 510 -6.17 -9.84 -8.68
C THR A 510 -4.93 -10.35 -9.40
N ILE A 511 -4.02 -11.04 -8.69
CA ILE A 511 -2.79 -11.57 -9.29
C ILE A 511 -3.10 -12.69 -10.30
N ALA A 512 -4.01 -13.60 -9.96
CA ALA A 512 -4.44 -14.65 -10.88
C ALA A 512 -5.04 -14.08 -12.18
N ASP A 513 -5.90 -13.06 -12.08
CA ASP A 513 -6.48 -12.37 -13.23
C ASP A 513 -5.41 -11.57 -14.00
N THR A 514 -4.44 -10.94 -13.31
CA THR A 514 -3.32 -10.22 -13.92
C THR A 514 -2.53 -11.14 -14.87
N VAL A 515 -2.16 -12.32 -14.41
CA VAL A 515 -1.45 -13.30 -15.22
C VAL A 515 -2.35 -13.86 -16.34
N ARG A 516 -3.60 -14.18 -16.01
CA ARG A 516 -4.59 -14.71 -16.98
C ARG A 516 -4.82 -13.76 -18.17
N TYR A 517 -4.83 -12.47 -17.93
CA TYR A 517 -5.03 -11.44 -18.97
C TYR A 517 -3.72 -11.01 -19.66
N GLY A 518 -2.59 -11.63 -19.34
CA GLY A 518 -1.31 -11.33 -19.98
C GLY A 518 -0.75 -9.95 -19.60
N VAL A 519 -1.12 -9.43 -18.44
CA VAL A 519 -0.59 -8.16 -17.92
C VAL A 519 0.88 -8.34 -17.54
N SER A 520 1.72 -7.37 -17.87
CA SER A 520 3.18 -7.47 -17.74
C SER A 520 3.69 -7.26 -16.32
N GLY A 521 2.89 -6.65 -15.44
CA GLY A 521 3.37 -6.37 -14.09
C GLY A 521 2.33 -5.93 -13.09
N VAL A 522 2.76 -5.89 -11.83
CA VAL A 522 1.98 -5.45 -10.68
C VAL A 522 2.75 -4.43 -9.85
N LEU A 523 2.11 -3.32 -9.53
CA LEU A 523 2.62 -2.33 -8.58
C LEU A 523 1.61 -2.17 -7.44
N GLY A 524 1.94 -2.71 -6.26
CA GLY A 524 1.07 -2.58 -5.10
C GLY A 524 1.02 -1.15 -4.57
N GLN A 525 -0.17 -0.57 -4.42
CA GLN A 525 -0.29 0.72 -3.74
C GLN A 525 0.02 0.55 -2.26
N LEU A 526 1.04 1.25 -1.82
CA LEU A 526 1.50 1.21 -0.45
C LEU A 526 1.63 2.61 0.12
N ASN A 527 0.65 3.03 0.89
CA ASN A 527 0.68 4.33 1.56
C ASN A 527 1.45 4.27 2.89
N LYS A 528 1.37 3.13 3.59
CA LYS A 528 2.08 2.88 4.86
C LYS A 528 2.56 1.43 4.89
N ALA A 529 3.81 1.23 5.25
CA ALA A 529 4.43 -0.08 5.15
C ALA A 529 4.00 -1.02 6.29
N ARG A 530 4.17 -0.61 7.55
CA ARG A 530 3.88 -1.49 8.68
C ARG A 530 2.37 -1.68 8.88
N GLY A 531 1.95 -2.90 9.11
CA GLY A 531 0.54 -3.31 9.14
C GLY A 531 0.04 -3.93 7.83
N ALA A 532 0.78 -3.76 6.72
CA ALA A 532 0.48 -4.36 5.43
C ALA A 532 1.51 -5.45 5.02
N GLU A 533 2.35 -5.88 5.95
CA GLU A 533 3.48 -6.77 5.66
C GLU A 533 3.07 -8.07 4.99
N ALA A 534 2.04 -8.74 5.50
CA ALA A 534 1.56 -9.99 4.92
C ALA A 534 1.03 -9.79 3.50
N SER A 535 0.28 -8.71 3.24
CA SER A 535 -0.25 -8.38 1.91
C SER A 535 0.87 -8.02 0.92
N ALA A 536 1.86 -7.23 1.36
CA ALA A 536 3.02 -6.90 0.54
C ALA A 536 3.85 -8.14 0.19
N GLN A 537 4.10 -9.01 1.16
CA GLN A 537 4.80 -10.28 0.96
C GLN A 537 4.04 -11.20 0.00
N TYR A 538 2.71 -11.29 0.16
CA TYR A 538 1.88 -12.08 -0.75
C TYR A 538 1.98 -11.60 -2.19
N VAL A 539 1.81 -10.30 -2.43
CA VAL A 539 1.92 -9.72 -3.78
C VAL A 539 3.31 -9.95 -4.37
N ALA A 540 4.36 -9.84 -3.54
CA ALA A 540 5.73 -10.11 -3.95
C ALA A 540 5.90 -11.58 -4.40
N GLU A 541 5.49 -12.55 -3.57
CA GLU A 541 5.61 -13.98 -3.88
C GLU A 541 4.69 -14.41 -5.03
N ALA A 542 3.44 -13.92 -5.06
CA ALA A 542 2.48 -14.25 -6.11
C ALA A 542 2.86 -13.69 -7.49
N ALA A 543 3.66 -12.64 -7.55
CA ALA A 543 4.23 -12.15 -8.80
C ALA A 543 5.29 -13.09 -9.41
N TRP A 544 5.81 -14.03 -8.61
CA TRP A 544 6.68 -15.14 -9.05
C TRP A 544 5.88 -16.41 -9.32
N ASP A 545 5.02 -16.79 -8.37
CA ASP A 545 4.16 -17.97 -8.46
C ASP A 545 2.68 -17.58 -8.26
N PRO A 546 1.93 -17.35 -9.35
CA PRO A 546 0.54 -16.91 -9.28
C PRO A 546 -0.43 -17.98 -8.76
N ASP A 547 0.03 -19.22 -8.60
CA ASP A 547 -0.79 -20.31 -8.08
C ASP A 547 -0.81 -20.37 -6.54
N ILE A 548 -0.05 -19.49 -5.88
CA ILE A 548 -0.06 -19.37 -4.41
C ILE A 548 -1.45 -18.96 -3.94
N ARG A 549 -2.03 -19.77 -3.03
CA ARG A 549 -3.31 -19.51 -2.39
C ARG A 549 -3.15 -18.84 -1.03
N CYS A 550 -4.15 -18.06 -0.66
CA CYS A 550 -4.16 -17.23 0.56
C CYS A 550 -3.85 -18.05 1.84
N GLU A 551 -4.62 -19.11 2.14
CA GLU A 551 -4.42 -19.87 3.38
C GLU A 551 -3.08 -20.63 3.41
N PRO A 552 -2.65 -21.36 2.36
CA PRO A 552 -1.31 -21.95 2.29
C PRO A 552 -0.18 -20.91 2.47
N PHE A 553 -0.32 -19.73 1.88
CA PHE A 553 0.61 -18.64 2.08
C PHE A 553 0.69 -18.22 3.55
N TYR A 554 -0.44 -17.91 4.18
CA TYR A 554 -0.47 -17.54 5.60
C TYR A 554 0.14 -18.62 6.48
N ARG A 555 -0.18 -19.88 6.24
CA ARG A 555 0.38 -20.99 7.01
C ARG A 555 1.91 -21.04 6.93
N ARG A 556 2.47 -20.85 5.74
CA ARG A 556 3.92 -20.81 5.53
C ARG A 556 4.54 -19.54 6.14
N TYR A 557 4.01 -18.37 5.80
CA TYR A 557 4.52 -17.07 6.24
C TYR A 557 4.48 -16.93 7.77
N LEU A 558 3.32 -17.14 8.37
CA LEU A 558 3.14 -17.01 9.82
C LEU A 558 3.91 -18.11 10.59
N GLY A 559 4.04 -19.30 10.01
CA GLY A 559 4.84 -20.38 10.59
C GLY A 559 6.33 -20.07 10.64
N ARG A 560 6.88 -19.43 9.58
CA ARG A 560 8.25 -18.92 9.57
C ARG A 560 8.45 -17.77 10.56
N LEU A 561 7.50 -16.85 10.59
CA LEU A 561 7.57 -15.64 11.40
C LEU A 561 7.40 -15.92 12.89
N PHE A 562 6.32 -16.59 13.30
CA PHE A 562 5.96 -16.78 14.70
C PHE A 562 6.31 -18.14 15.27
N GLY A 563 6.59 -19.11 14.41
CA GLY A 563 6.97 -20.48 14.78
C GLY A 563 5.80 -21.46 14.84
N PRO A 564 6.08 -22.77 14.79
CA PRO A 564 5.07 -23.81 14.64
C PRO A 564 4.11 -23.93 15.84
N LYS A 565 4.55 -23.58 17.06
CA LYS A 565 3.71 -23.65 18.27
C LYS A 565 2.65 -22.54 18.29
N ALA A 566 2.98 -21.36 17.81
CA ALA A 566 2.07 -20.20 17.74
C ALA A 566 1.17 -20.23 16.50
N LEU A 567 1.51 -21.03 15.48
CA LEU A 567 0.86 -20.98 14.17
C LEU A 567 -0.66 -21.14 14.22
N GLY A 568 -1.16 -22.13 14.97
CA GLY A 568 -2.61 -22.41 15.01
C GLY A 568 -3.47 -21.21 15.41
N PRO A 569 -3.26 -20.64 16.60
CA PRO A 569 -4.04 -19.46 17.04
C PRO A 569 -3.76 -18.22 16.21
N VAL A 570 -2.54 -17.97 15.74
CA VAL A 570 -2.20 -16.80 14.91
C VAL A 570 -2.88 -16.90 13.54
N LEU A 571 -2.80 -18.05 12.87
CA LEU A 571 -3.46 -18.28 11.58
C LEU A 571 -4.98 -18.04 11.71
N LYS A 572 -5.61 -18.60 12.75
CA LYS A 572 -7.04 -18.37 12.96
C LYS A 572 -7.38 -16.91 13.19
N ALA A 573 -6.52 -16.16 13.89
CA ALA A 573 -6.71 -14.72 14.08
C ALA A 573 -6.63 -13.95 12.74
N TYR A 574 -5.64 -14.24 11.90
CA TYR A 574 -5.52 -13.60 10.59
C TYR A 574 -6.71 -13.92 9.68
N LEU A 575 -7.20 -15.16 9.68
CA LEU A 575 -8.38 -15.53 8.88
C LEU A 575 -9.66 -14.83 9.38
N LEU A 576 -9.81 -14.58 10.69
CA LEU A 576 -10.90 -13.76 11.22
C LEU A 576 -10.80 -12.30 10.79
N LEU A 577 -9.59 -11.75 10.70
CA LEU A 577 -9.36 -10.39 10.19
C LEU A 577 -9.63 -10.31 8.68
N GLU A 578 -9.24 -11.32 7.89
CA GLU A 578 -9.60 -11.44 6.48
C GLU A 578 -11.12 -11.46 6.26
N GLU A 579 -11.86 -12.23 7.05
CA GLU A 579 -13.31 -12.28 6.97
C GLU A 579 -13.94 -10.93 7.31
N ASN A 580 -13.35 -10.22 8.27
CA ASN A 580 -13.74 -8.86 8.61
C ASN A 580 -13.54 -7.90 7.42
N GLU A 581 -12.39 -7.96 6.72
CA GLU A 581 -12.09 -7.15 5.54
C GLU A 581 -13.01 -7.44 4.36
N LYS A 582 -13.26 -8.71 4.04
CA LYS A 582 -14.21 -9.10 2.98
C LYS A 582 -15.58 -8.45 3.14
N THR A 583 -16.02 -8.26 4.36
CA THR A 583 -17.33 -7.69 4.65
C THR A 583 -17.28 -6.17 4.79
N LEU A 584 -16.16 -5.58 5.19
CA LEU A 584 -15.94 -4.14 5.10
C LEU A 584 -15.92 -3.70 3.65
N GLY A 585 -15.33 -4.50 2.80
CA GLY A 585 -15.22 -4.34 1.35
C GLY A 585 -14.86 -2.93 0.93
N TRP A 586 -13.84 -2.75 0.16
CA TRP A 586 -13.56 -1.49 -0.54
C TRP A 586 -14.79 -0.89 -1.21
N HIS A 587 -15.72 -1.76 -1.59
CA HIS A 587 -16.97 -1.51 -2.26
C HIS A 587 -18.11 -1.20 -1.28
N GLY A 588 -17.90 -1.47 0.01
CA GLY A 588 -18.87 -1.16 1.04
C GLY A 588 -18.92 0.34 1.25
N ARG A 589 -20.06 0.95 0.98
CA ARG A 589 -20.46 2.33 1.27
C ARG A 589 -20.17 2.79 2.72
N ARG A 590 -19.42 2.04 3.51
CA ARG A 590 -19.19 2.13 4.95
C ARG A 590 -17.72 1.94 5.33
N GLY A 591 -16.78 2.39 4.49
CA GLY A 591 -15.37 2.36 4.83
C GLY A 591 -15.06 3.21 6.06
N LEU A 592 -14.17 2.73 6.92
CA LEU A 592 -13.63 3.50 8.06
C LEU A 592 -13.14 4.89 7.64
N PHE A 593 -12.60 5.01 6.43
CA PHE A 593 -12.19 6.27 5.83
C PHE A 593 -13.30 7.32 5.81
N GLY A 594 -14.47 6.99 5.23
CA GLY A 594 -15.59 7.92 5.18
C GLY A 594 -16.13 8.30 6.56
N THR A 595 -15.95 7.43 7.55
CA THR A 595 -16.46 7.62 8.91
C THR A 595 -15.49 8.47 9.75
N TYR A 596 -14.17 8.24 9.67
CA TYR A 596 -13.17 8.94 10.47
C TYR A 596 -12.70 10.25 9.85
N HIS A 597 -12.48 10.27 8.54
CA HIS A 597 -12.04 11.47 7.82
C HIS A 597 -13.12 12.57 7.80
N HIS A 598 -14.37 12.18 7.91
CA HIS A 598 -15.49 13.07 8.08
C HIS A 598 -15.97 13.14 9.53
N GLY A 599 -15.06 12.99 10.50
CA GLY A 599 -15.32 13.01 11.94
C GLY A 599 -16.23 14.15 12.44
N ASN A 600 -16.35 15.20 11.63
CA ASN A 600 -17.37 16.21 11.80
C ASN A 600 -18.82 15.74 11.57
N ARG A 601 -19.05 14.59 10.93
CA ARG A 601 -20.42 14.12 10.66
C ARG A 601 -21.08 13.47 11.85
N MET A 602 -20.33 12.92 12.79
CA MET A 602 -20.88 12.29 14.00
C MET A 602 -21.43 13.33 15.00
N SER A 603 -20.99 14.59 14.90
CA SER A 603 -21.49 15.69 15.73
C SER A 603 -22.45 16.66 15.01
N VAL A 604 -22.65 16.50 13.69
CA VAL A 604 -23.45 17.46 12.89
C VAL A 604 -24.95 17.34 13.16
N ALA A 605 -25.45 16.14 13.42
CA ALA A 605 -26.85 15.93 13.79
C ALA A 605 -27.22 16.73 15.05
N LEU A 606 -26.33 16.80 16.03
CA LEU A 606 -26.53 17.52 17.27
C LEU A 606 -26.66 19.06 17.11
N ARG A 607 -26.19 19.65 16.02
CA ARG A 607 -26.12 21.10 15.84
C ARG A 607 -27.28 21.70 15.02
N SER A 608 -28.09 20.88 14.37
CA SER A 608 -29.08 21.35 13.39
C SER A 608 -30.42 21.74 13.96
N VAL A 609 -30.68 21.51 15.24
CA VAL A 609 -31.99 21.74 15.88
C VAL A 609 -31.92 22.91 16.86
N ASN A 610 -32.82 23.87 16.72
CA ASN A 610 -32.96 24.92 17.72
C ASN A 610 -33.72 24.40 18.95
N TYR A 611 -33.01 23.85 19.90
CA TYR A 611 -33.54 23.27 21.15
C TYR A 611 -34.24 24.29 22.07
N LYS A 612 -34.11 25.60 21.80
CA LYS A 612 -34.78 26.67 22.53
C LYS A 612 -36.25 26.80 22.13
N GLU A 613 -36.64 26.24 21.01
CA GLU A 613 -38.02 26.17 20.56
C GLU A 613 -38.73 24.97 21.17
N ASN A 614 -40.00 25.16 21.59
CA ASN A 614 -40.81 24.05 22.15
C ASN A 614 -41.17 22.99 21.11
N LYS A 615 -41.33 23.42 19.86
CA LYS A 615 -41.61 22.57 18.70
C LYS A 615 -40.67 23.00 17.58
N PRO A 616 -39.44 22.53 17.57
CA PRO A 616 -38.50 22.86 16.52
C PRO A 616 -39.05 22.35 15.18
N ARG A 617 -38.83 23.18 14.12
CA ARG A 617 -39.15 22.74 12.77
C ARG A 617 -38.19 21.61 12.38
N ILE A 618 -38.75 20.42 12.13
CA ILE A 618 -38.00 19.24 11.72
C ILE A 618 -38.65 18.64 10.48
N ASP A 619 -37.82 18.03 9.64
CA ASP A 619 -38.27 17.07 8.64
C ASP A 619 -38.36 15.69 9.32
N ARG A 620 -39.55 15.38 9.86
CA ARG A 620 -39.76 14.14 10.62
C ARG A 620 -39.37 12.87 9.84
N PRO A 621 -39.75 12.69 8.56
CA PRO A 621 -39.29 11.57 7.75
C PRO A 621 -37.76 11.45 7.66
N GLN A 622 -37.06 12.57 7.53
CA GLN A 622 -35.60 12.58 7.49
C GLN A 622 -35.00 12.19 8.84
N VAL A 623 -35.48 12.74 9.94
CA VAL A 623 -34.99 12.35 11.30
C VAL A 623 -35.23 10.88 11.59
N GLU A 624 -36.42 10.34 11.24
CA GLU A 624 -36.69 8.89 11.38
C GLU A 624 -35.78 8.04 10.49
N LYS A 625 -35.41 8.52 9.31
CA LYS A 625 -34.43 7.87 8.44
C LYS A 625 -33.02 7.89 9.05
N ASP A 626 -32.63 9.01 9.65
CA ASP A 626 -31.31 9.18 10.28
C ASP A 626 -31.17 8.28 11.50
N ILE A 627 -32.22 8.13 12.32
CA ILE A 627 -32.26 7.17 13.42
C ILE A 627 -32.03 5.75 12.92
N ARG A 628 -32.78 5.31 11.90
CA ARG A 628 -32.60 3.96 11.33
C ARG A 628 -31.20 3.76 10.79
N ALA A 629 -30.66 4.74 10.09
CA ALA A 629 -29.30 4.69 9.57
C ALA A 629 -28.27 4.58 10.68
N ALA A 630 -28.40 5.35 11.78
CA ALA A 630 -27.49 5.27 12.91
C ALA A 630 -27.58 3.91 13.62
N GLU A 631 -28.78 3.35 13.79
CA GLU A 631 -28.98 2.03 14.39
C GLU A 631 -28.41 0.89 13.53
N GLU A 632 -28.58 0.96 12.21
CA GLU A 632 -28.02 0.01 11.26
C GLU A 632 -26.49 0.07 11.26
N GLU A 633 -25.91 1.28 11.27
CA GLU A 633 -24.47 1.47 11.39
C GLU A 633 -23.93 0.92 12.71
N GLY A 634 -24.55 1.25 13.83
CA GLY A 634 -24.14 0.73 15.13
C GLY A 634 -24.13 -0.81 15.17
N LYS A 635 -25.18 -1.47 14.65
CA LYS A 635 -25.23 -2.95 14.54
C LYS A 635 -24.16 -3.51 13.63
N PHE A 636 -23.87 -2.83 12.52
CA PHE A 636 -22.83 -3.23 11.59
C PHE A 636 -21.45 -3.21 12.28
N TRP A 637 -21.10 -2.13 12.97
CA TRP A 637 -19.81 -2.01 13.64
C TRP A 637 -19.69 -2.97 14.85
N ASP A 638 -20.76 -3.19 15.63
CA ASP A 638 -20.74 -4.17 16.70
C ASP A 638 -20.49 -5.59 16.20
N GLY A 639 -21.16 -5.99 15.12
CA GLY A 639 -20.92 -7.28 14.47
C GLY A 639 -19.46 -7.48 14.07
N ARG A 640 -18.78 -6.40 13.64
CA ARG A 640 -17.35 -6.40 13.32
C ARG A 640 -16.47 -6.54 14.54
N ALA A 641 -16.79 -5.80 15.59
CA ALA A 641 -16.03 -5.83 16.84
C ALA A 641 -15.94 -7.24 17.43
N VAL A 642 -16.95 -8.09 17.23
CA VAL A 642 -16.92 -9.48 17.68
C VAL A 642 -15.76 -10.27 17.07
N HIS A 643 -15.58 -10.23 15.75
CA HIS A 643 -14.49 -10.93 15.06
C HIS A 643 -13.12 -10.39 15.45
N VAL A 644 -12.99 -9.07 15.55
CA VAL A 644 -11.73 -8.42 15.92
C VAL A 644 -11.35 -8.75 17.37
N ARG A 645 -12.30 -8.76 18.31
CA ARG A 645 -12.05 -9.18 19.71
C ARG A 645 -11.66 -10.66 19.79
N GLN A 646 -12.28 -11.53 18.99
CA GLN A 646 -11.89 -12.96 18.94
C GLN A 646 -10.47 -13.12 18.39
N ALA A 647 -10.10 -12.38 17.34
CA ALA A 647 -8.75 -12.38 16.80
C ALA A 647 -7.74 -11.90 17.85
N LEU A 648 -8.04 -10.81 18.56
CA LEU A 648 -7.20 -10.26 19.62
C LEU A 648 -6.93 -11.29 20.74
N GLU A 649 -7.97 -12.00 21.17
CA GLU A 649 -7.83 -13.04 22.19
C GLU A 649 -6.91 -14.18 21.74
N LEU A 650 -7.05 -14.61 20.49
CA LEU A 650 -6.18 -15.66 19.90
C LEU A 650 -4.73 -15.20 19.82
N LEU A 651 -4.47 -13.96 19.41
CA LEU A 651 -3.12 -13.39 19.35
C LEU A 651 -2.47 -13.30 20.73
N ARG A 652 -3.22 -12.86 21.74
CA ARG A 652 -2.73 -12.81 23.13
C ARG A 652 -2.39 -14.21 23.68
N ARG A 653 -3.21 -15.21 23.38
CA ARG A 653 -2.92 -16.61 23.76
C ARG A 653 -1.71 -17.20 23.05
N ALA A 654 -1.44 -16.75 21.82
CA ALA A 654 -0.28 -17.20 21.06
C ALA A 654 1.06 -16.64 21.58
N ARG A 655 1.03 -15.45 22.21
CA ARG A 655 2.23 -14.69 22.61
C ARG A 655 3.30 -15.50 23.36
N PRO A 656 2.98 -16.34 24.37
CA PRO A 656 3.99 -17.14 25.08
C PRO A 656 4.66 -18.25 24.22
N GLN A 657 4.11 -18.53 23.05
CA GLN A 657 4.54 -19.61 22.17
C GLN A 657 5.34 -19.11 20.95
N VAL A 658 5.42 -17.78 20.78
CA VAL A 658 6.09 -17.14 19.64
C VAL A 658 7.60 -17.23 19.76
N LEU A 659 8.27 -17.31 18.62
CA LEU A 659 9.73 -17.29 18.55
C LEU A 659 10.28 -15.96 19.13
N PRO A 660 11.36 -16.01 19.93
CA PRO A 660 11.84 -14.83 20.65
C PRO A 660 12.15 -13.62 19.76
N GLY A 661 12.70 -13.85 18.56
CA GLY A 661 13.04 -12.78 17.64
C GLY A 661 11.85 -12.17 16.88
N SER A 662 10.61 -12.64 17.14
CA SER A 662 9.37 -12.15 16.53
C SER A 662 8.36 -11.65 17.56
N LEU A 663 8.75 -11.51 18.82
CA LEU A 663 7.85 -11.02 19.86
C LEU A 663 7.38 -9.59 19.61
N ASP A 664 8.30 -8.71 19.21
CA ASP A 664 7.98 -7.31 18.92
C ASP A 664 7.00 -7.19 17.74
N GLU A 665 7.12 -8.08 16.75
CA GLU A 665 6.19 -8.13 15.62
C GLU A 665 4.80 -8.60 16.06
N LEU A 666 4.71 -9.64 16.89
CA LEU A 666 3.41 -10.05 17.43
C LEU A 666 2.81 -8.98 18.34
N ASP A 667 3.60 -8.32 19.16
CA ASP A 667 3.14 -7.23 20.03
C ASP A 667 2.58 -6.05 19.21
N TYR A 668 3.20 -5.76 18.06
CA TYR A 668 2.65 -4.79 17.11
C TYR A 668 1.31 -5.26 16.52
N VAL A 669 1.20 -6.52 16.10
CA VAL A 669 -0.06 -7.09 15.59
C VAL A 669 -1.16 -7.06 16.65
N ILE A 670 -0.83 -7.41 17.91
CA ILE A 670 -1.76 -7.31 19.04
C ILE A 670 -2.22 -5.87 19.25
N TYR A 671 -1.29 -4.92 19.25
CA TYR A 671 -1.59 -3.50 19.39
C TYR A 671 -2.55 -3.02 18.29
N LYS A 672 -2.26 -3.30 17.02
CA LYS A 672 -3.12 -2.88 15.89
C LYS A 672 -4.53 -3.46 16.02
N THR A 673 -4.62 -4.75 16.35
CA THR A 673 -5.93 -5.42 16.54
C THR A 673 -6.70 -4.85 17.71
N GLN A 674 -6.03 -4.54 18.83
CA GLN A 674 -6.65 -3.90 19.98
C GLN A 674 -7.11 -2.48 19.70
N ASN A 675 -6.27 -1.68 19.01
CA ASN A 675 -6.61 -0.31 18.64
C ASN A 675 -7.83 -0.29 17.73
N PHE A 676 -7.87 -1.19 16.74
CA PHE A 676 -9.03 -1.34 15.87
C PHE A 676 -10.30 -1.74 16.63
N ALA A 677 -10.23 -2.69 17.55
CA ALA A 677 -11.38 -3.05 18.40
C ALA A 677 -11.91 -1.84 19.19
N THR A 678 -11.00 -1.02 19.76
CA THR A 678 -11.36 0.19 20.50
C THR A 678 -12.06 1.23 19.60
N VAL A 679 -11.61 1.37 18.35
CA VAL A 679 -12.23 2.24 17.34
C VAL A 679 -13.64 1.75 16.98
N LEU A 680 -13.82 0.44 16.78
CA LEU A 680 -15.15 -0.11 16.51
C LEU A 680 -16.13 0.13 17.67
N ASP A 681 -15.66 0.01 18.91
CA ASP A 681 -16.46 0.32 20.10
C ASP A 681 -16.79 1.82 20.19
N GLU A 682 -15.88 2.69 19.81
CA GLU A 682 -16.11 4.14 19.72
C GLU A 682 -17.17 4.47 18.68
N LEU A 683 -17.11 3.86 17.49
CA LEU A 683 -18.11 4.05 16.43
C LEU A 683 -19.50 3.60 16.89
N CYS A 684 -19.62 2.45 17.56
CA CYS A 684 -20.87 1.99 18.13
C CYS A 684 -21.46 3.02 19.11
N ALA A 685 -20.65 3.51 20.04
CA ALA A 685 -21.09 4.51 21.03
C ALA A 685 -21.52 5.83 20.38
N ALA A 686 -20.82 6.26 19.35
CA ALA A 686 -21.15 7.50 18.64
C ALA A 686 -22.45 7.37 17.84
N HIS A 687 -22.70 6.25 17.18
CA HIS A 687 -23.97 6.00 16.49
C HIS A 687 -25.14 5.86 17.47
N GLU A 688 -24.93 5.24 18.63
CA GLU A 688 -25.92 5.20 19.71
C GLU A 688 -26.26 6.63 20.19
N ALA A 689 -25.27 7.49 20.37
CA ALA A 689 -25.46 8.87 20.77
C ALA A 689 -26.30 9.64 19.74
N ASN A 690 -26.01 9.49 18.44
CA ASN A 690 -26.75 10.14 17.36
C ASN A 690 -28.22 9.66 17.35
N ALA A 691 -28.46 8.35 17.39
CA ALA A 691 -29.82 7.81 17.39
C ALA A 691 -30.63 8.27 18.62
N ALA A 692 -30.02 8.29 19.81
CA ALA A 692 -30.66 8.76 21.03
C ALA A 692 -31.00 10.27 20.98
N PHE A 693 -30.08 11.09 20.42
CA PHE A 693 -30.34 12.51 20.25
C PHE A 693 -31.49 12.79 19.28
N ASP A 694 -31.51 12.11 18.14
CA ASP A 694 -32.58 12.25 17.15
C ASP A 694 -33.94 11.80 17.72
N ARG A 695 -33.96 10.74 18.55
CA ARG A 695 -35.17 10.38 19.30
C ARG A 695 -35.58 11.46 20.29
N ALA A 696 -34.64 12.12 20.97
CA ALA A 696 -34.95 13.25 21.84
C ALA A 696 -35.59 14.41 21.06
N VAL A 697 -35.12 14.66 19.83
CA VAL A 697 -35.70 15.67 18.93
C VAL A 697 -37.14 15.34 18.52
N LEU A 698 -37.40 14.07 18.16
CA LEU A 698 -38.76 13.61 17.86
C LEU A 698 -39.70 13.73 19.07
N ALA A 699 -39.24 13.31 20.25
CA ALA A 699 -40.00 13.40 21.49
C ALA A 699 -40.26 14.85 21.88
N LEU A 700 -39.31 15.77 21.68
CA LEU A 700 -39.50 17.21 21.89
C LEU A 700 -40.58 17.76 20.97
N ASN A 701 -40.56 17.42 19.71
CA ASN A 701 -41.57 17.83 18.74
C ASN A 701 -42.98 17.28 19.07
N ALA A 702 -43.04 16.07 19.66
CA ALA A 702 -44.27 15.45 20.13
C ALA A 702 -44.76 15.99 21.50
N GLY A 703 -43.96 16.76 22.22
CA GLY A 703 -44.27 17.26 23.56
C GLY A 703 -44.06 16.22 24.69
N GLU A 704 -43.31 15.15 24.45
CA GLU A 704 -43.05 14.01 25.36
C GLU A 704 -41.86 14.31 26.29
N THR A 705 -42.04 15.19 27.27
CA THR A 705 -40.95 15.74 28.12
C THR A 705 -40.17 14.65 28.85
N ALA A 706 -40.83 13.59 29.33
CA ALA A 706 -40.17 12.49 30.05
C ALA A 706 -39.24 11.70 29.13
N GLU A 707 -39.67 11.44 27.88
CA GLU A 707 -38.90 10.73 26.89
C GLU A 707 -37.71 11.58 26.41
N VAL A 708 -37.90 12.88 26.21
CA VAL A 708 -36.79 13.81 25.94
C VAL A 708 -35.69 13.69 26.99
N GLY A 709 -36.07 13.77 28.28
CA GLY A 709 -35.10 13.66 29.37
C GLY A 709 -34.37 12.32 29.41
N LYS A 710 -35.07 11.22 29.11
CA LYS A 710 -34.48 9.88 29.02
C LYS A 710 -33.47 9.81 27.86
N GLN A 711 -33.86 10.22 26.66
CA GLN A 711 -33.03 10.16 25.47
C GLN A 711 -31.80 11.08 25.56
N LEU A 712 -31.91 12.28 26.12
CA LEU A 712 -30.75 13.15 26.36
C LEU A 712 -29.75 12.55 27.36
N ARG A 713 -30.23 11.84 28.40
CA ARG A 713 -29.31 11.10 29.30
C ARG A 713 -28.58 9.98 28.57
N GLN A 714 -29.29 9.22 27.72
CA GLN A 714 -28.69 8.16 26.90
C GLN A 714 -27.64 8.75 25.95
N THR A 715 -27.97 9.85 25.25
CA THR A 715 -27.03 10.59 24.41
C THR A 715 -25.77 11.00 25.18
N LYS A 716 -25.93 11.54 26.40
CA LYS A 716 -24.81 11.95 27.25
C LYS A 716 -23.89 10.77 27.55
N THR A 717 -24.45 9.65 28.02
CA THR A 717 -23.70 8.44 28.37
C THR A 717 -22.94 7.91 27.18
N ALA A 718 -23.57 7.83 26.01
CA ALA A 718 -22.95 7.32 24.79
C ALA A 718 -21.85 8.26 24.27
N LEU A 719 -22.03 9.58 24.30
CA LEU A 719 -20.99 10.55 23.95
C LEU A 719 -19.80 10.53 24.91
N GLU A 720 -20.04 10.40 26.21
CA GLU A 720 -18.96 10.25 27.20
C GLU A 720 -18.17 8.98 26.96
N GLN A 721 -18.83 7.90 26.56
CA GLN A 721 -18.19 6.64 26.19
C GLN A 721 -17.36 6.81 24.90
N ALA A 722 -17.92 7.40 23.85
CA ALA A 722 -17.20 7.63 22.59
C ALA A 722 -15.94 8.50 22.81
N ASN A 723 -16.05 9.61 23.56
CA ASN A 723 -14.90 10.46 23.87
C ASN A 723 -13.83 9.74 24.71
N ARG A 724 -14.22 8.88 25.64
CA ARG A 724 -13.27 8.06 26.38
C ARG A 724 -12.53 7.08 25.47
N LEU A 725 -13.25 6.42 24.56
CA LEU A 725 -12.70 5.41 23.65
C LEU A 725 -11.76 6.00 22.61
N VAL A 726 -12.07 7.17 22.01
CA VAL A 726 -11.14 7.83 21.07
C VAL A 726 -9.85 8.25 21.78
N ARG A 727 -9.92 8.71 23.01
CA ARG A 727 -8.73 9.03 23.82
C ARG A 727 -7.95 7.78 24.21
N GLU A 728 -8.64 6.66 24.49
CA GLU A 728 -8.01 5.37 24.74
C GLU A 728 -7.29 4.85 23.51
N ALA A 729 -7.92 4.89 22.34
CA ALA A 729 -7.29 4.53 21.07
C ALA A 729 -6.02 5.36 20.82
N ALA A 730 -6.07 6.67 21.07
CA ALA A 730 -4.89 7.53 20.96
C ALA A 730 -3.79 7.13 21.96
N ARG A 731 -4.11 6.81 23.22
CA ARG A 731 -3.12 6.36 24.23
C ARG A 731 -2.46 5.04 23.85
N GLN A 732 -3.21 4.10 23.28
CA GLN A 732 -2.68 2.81 22.82
C GLN A 732 -1.58 2.96 21.76
N MET A 733 -1.56 4.08 21.03
CA MET A 733 -0.56 4.36 20.00
C MET A 733 0.75 4.94 20.53
N ILE A 734 0.76 5.51 21.74
CA ILE A 734 1.93 6.19 22.31
C ILE A 734 3.18 5.29 22.34
N PRO A 735 3.13 4.01 22.75
CA PRO A 735 4.30 3.13 22.73
C PRO A 735 4.91 2.88 21.34
N PHE A 736 4.14 3.13 20.27
CA PHE A 736 4.52 2.90 18.88
C PHE A 736 4.73 4.19 18.09
N CYS A 737 4.68 5.36 18.72
CA CYS A 737 4.77 6.65 18.04
C CYS A 737 6.19 7.00 17.52
N ASN A 738 7.20 6.19 17.85
CA ASN A 738 8.51 6.22 17.20
C ASN A 738 8.43 5.77 15.74
N ILE A 739 7.38 5.04 15.34
CA ILE A 739 7.09 4.66 13.97
C ILE A 739 6.38 5.85 13.31
N PRO A 740 6.93 6.43 12.23
CA PRO A 740 6.36 7.64 11.61
C PRO A 740 4.89 7.49 11.19
N THR A 741 4.50 6.32 10.69
CA THR A 741 3.11 6.02 10.30
C THR A 741 2.15 6.04 11.49
N GLU A 742 2.55 5.45 12.61
CA GLU A 742 1.73 5.43 13.83
C GLU A 742 1.58 6.84 14.42
N ARG A 743 2.63 7.64 14.38
CA ARG A 743 2.60 9.04 14.80
C ARG A 743 1.61 9.86 13.98
N HIS A 744 1.55 9.61 12.66
CA HIS A 744 0.56 10.26 11.79
C HIS A 744 -0.87 9.86 12.18
N ILE A 745 -1.13 8.58 12.41
CA ILE A 745 -2.46 8.11 12.85
C ILE A 745 -2.83 8.73 14.20
N LEU A 746 -1.88 8.83 15.14
CA LEU A 746 -2.09 9.46 16.43
C LEU A 746 -2.58 10.92 16.27
N TYR A 747 -2.05 11.65 15.28
CA TYR A 747 -2.53 12.99 14.96
C TYR A 747 -4.00 12.97 14.53
N LEU A 748 -4.42 12.05 13.65
CA LEU A 748 -5.81 11.95 13.19
C LEU A 748 -6.78 11.67 14.35
N PHE A 749 -6.42 10.82 15.30
CA PHE A 749 -7.21 10.62 16.51
C PHE A 749 -7.37 11.91 17.32
N ASN A 750 -6.30 12.68 17.40
CA ASN A 750 -6.35 13.97 18.09
C ASN A 750 -7.23 15.00 17.39
N ASP A 751 -7.41 14.90 16.06
CA ASP A 751 -8.35 15.76 15.32
C ASP A 751 -9.82 15.37 15.59
N ALA A 752 -10.10 14.10 15.90
CA ALA A 752 -11.45 13.65 16.26
C ALA A 752 -11.87 14.10 17.68
N ILE A 753 -10.94 14.23 18.63
CA ILE A 753 -11.23 14.57 20.03
C ILE A 753 -11.99 15.89 20.18
N PRO A 754 -11.61 17.03 19.54
CA PRO A 754 -12.35 18.27 19.64
C PRO A 754 -13.79 18.18 19.13
N SER A 755 -14.07 17.31 18.17
CA SER A 755 -15.42 17.06 17.67
C SER A 755 -16.32 16.44 18.75
N HIS A 756 -15.81 15.43 19.46
CA HIS A 756 -16.53 14.82 20.57
C HIS A 756 -16.74 15.78 21.74
N GLU A 757 -15.74 16.61 22.07
CA GLU A 757 -15.83 17.63 23.10
C GLU A 757 -16.86 18.71 22.74
N ALA A 758 -16.89 19.16 21.49
CA ALA A 758 -17.86 20.12 21.02
C ALA A 758 -19.30 19.56 21.10
N ALA A 759 -19.50 18.29 20.77
CA ALA A 759 -20.78 17.62 20.90
C ALA A 759 -21.24 17.51 22.36
N GLN A 760 -20.32 17.18 23.28
CA GLN A 760 -20.60 17.13 24.72
C GLN A 760 -20.95 18.52 25.28
N ALA A 761 -20.21 19.57 24.90
CA ALA A 761 -20.49 20.93 25.31
C ALA A 761 -21.89 21.40 24.84
N TYR A 762 -22.22 21.15 23.57
CA TYR A 762 -23.54 21.45 23.03
C TYR A 762 -24.65 20.71 23.77
N LEU A 763 -24.48 19.42 24.01
CA LEU A 763 -25.48 18.64 24.78
C LEU A 763 -25.65 19.16 26.20
N ALA A 764 -24.56 19.60 26.86
CA ALA A 764 -24.62 20.20 28.18
C ALA A 764 -25.44 21.50 28.19
N GLU A 765 -25.28 22.36 27.16
CA GLU A 765 -26.09 23.55 26.97
C GLU A 765 -27.58 23.23 26.78
N VAL A 766 -27.92 22.23 25.97
CA VAL A 766 -29.29 21.76 25.76
C VAL A 766 -29.89 21.28 27.08
N MET A 767 -29.17 20.48 27.85
CA MET A 767 -29.67 19.96 29.14
C MET A 767 -29.82 21.05 30.19
N ALA A 768 -28.91 22.02 30.26
CA ALA A 768 -29.00 23.17 31.17
C ALA A 768 -30.21 24.06 30.85
N PHE A 769 -30.39 24.42 29.59
CA PHE A 769 -31.55 25.22 29.14
C PHE A 769 -32.89 24.56 29.53
N ARG A 770 -33.01 23.26 29.33
CA ARG A 770 -34.25 22.53 29.68
C ARG A 770 -34.48 22.48 31.17
N LYS A 771 -33.43 22.33 31.97
CA LYS A 771 -33.54 22.36 33.43
C LYS A 771 -34.02 23.73 33.95
N GLU A 772 -33.45 24.83 33.42
CA GLU A 772 -33.78 26.19 33.79
C GLU A 772 -35.20 26.60 33.33
N SER A 773 -35.60 26.15 32.15
CA SER A 773 -36.94 26.44 31.60
C SER A 773 -38.05 25.58 32.19
N GLY A 774 -37.75 24.64 33.08
CA GLY A 774 -38.75 23.71 33.66
C GLY A 774 -39.34 22.74 32.64
N ARG A 775 -38.67 22.48 31.57
CA ARG A 775 -39.17 21.75 30.39
C ARG A 775 -38.43 20.45 30.13
#